data_a7146324142e1a3e8e98de683091fe32
#
_entry.id   a7146324142e1a3e8e98de683091fe32
#
_cell.length_a   1.000
_cell.length_b   1.000
_cell.length_c   1.000
_cell.angle_alpha   90.00
_cell.angle_beta   90.00
_cell.angle_gamma   90.00
#
_symmetry.space_group_name_H-M   'P 1'
#
loop_
_entity.id
_entity.type
_entity.pdbx_description
1 polymer ?
#
loop_
_entity_poly.entity_id
_entity_poly.type
_entity_poly.pdbx_seq_one_letter_code
_entity_poly.pdbx_strand_id
1 'polypeptide(L)'
;MSLRSLCLRVSAALSLAPAVLAQTPISGTLYDGAGGPLQSGVVYHIVGAIVVPAGTTLTVGAGAILKSDGQAIYVRGALLAQGTAAQPVIFTSIHDDAAGGDTNGNGGATVPAPLQWPGITFDGAGNTGSALDRCIVRYTGGAYWAALNLMDADIAIRDGVITDAGYGGIRMDADSRPVIARTSFARIHNVPAISGAALEAVPQFTGNNATNCPGGPFLLCDHAVIPGATTLGAANLVNGAIVLGAGFHVPAGGHLRLDAGVVLKLASGIGCYVDGTLTVAGSASAPVVLTSFYDDRSGGDTNGDGNATAPAPLQWAGLRLRDGADASQLSFLRTRCTGGAYWAGVNLERCDAALLDCDIADGGYGGLAMDTSSRPRVERCSIHDIQGVPAVIGVGINALPAFLDQTISGCSAGNFVRVDDAVVSGSIAITRANVANDALVFASTLHVPSGATLDLGPGIVLKPPSGSAAYVDGQLIARGTASAPVVFTSFYDDSAAGDTNGDGSATMPAPLQWPGLRLRAGSSASALDHVSVRYTGGAYWAAVNLESSSPTLRDCELRDAGYGGLALDASSEPRVERGRFVRIGGAPAVLGATYAAVTGFLDCTASQCSGGGYLRIDSATVSRALSIGVRNQIGSALVATANLHVAASGSLSLGSGIVWKGVGGSWIHVDGELRVAGPVTFTSFYDDLYGGDTNGDGGATVGAPMQWAGLRIAAGARGALDGALVRCTGGAYWPALEASSSLFALRRTRVELTGFDGFAIADAAAAEDLEATLCGRHGIVLSSGNVALRRSTSAANAGVGFLRLGGVQGRVASSIGSWNGGGGFVGFSSNDLRYCNGSGALGSVGGLDEDPLFLDLANGDLRLHPYSPCLDRGEPSEAPTGLDLLGFPRFLDGDLDGVQRIDMGAHEHDNVLAAIFGDARPGGTLTLATFSLPPIHTVFLAIGAGSAFELPLAPYGAFFPNLFGAYVLVPWATSGSVSFSIPLEIFTPVDLVVQEVGFAGAFDRGNTSNPTFLTIR
;
A
#
# COMPACT_ATOMS: atom_id res chain seq x y z
N MET A 1 -34.56 -73.42 53.66
CA MET A 1 -35.67 -74.45 53.72
C MET A 1 -35.83 -74.90 52.28
N SER A 2 -35.64 -76.03 52.07
CA SER A 2 -35.72 -77.45 52.10
C SER A 2 -35.69 -77.93 50.65
N LEU A 3 -34.71 -78.73 50.37
CA LEU A 3 -34.59 -80.15 50.36
C LEU A 3 -35.42 -80.88 49.31
N ARG A 4 -34.64 -81.62 48.45
CA ARG A 4 -34.92 -82.91 47.85
C ARG A 4 -35.73 -82.92 46.54
N SER A 5 -35.29 -83.49 45.40
CA SER A 5 -35.01 -84.90 45.30
C SER A 5 -34.19 -85.26 44.03
N LEU A 6 -33.30 -86.13 44.21
CA LEU A 6 -32.49 -86.97 43.34
C LEU A 6 -33.36 -87.75 42.31
N CYS A 7 -33.03 -87.62 41.01
CA CYS A 7 -33.32 -88.66 40.07
C CYS A 7 -32.13 -88.78 39.08
N LEU A 8 -31.40 -89.88 39.29
CA LEU A 8 -30.34 -90.40 38.41
C LEU A 8 -31.06 -90.89 37.11
N ARG A 9 -30.68 -90.25 35.95
CA ARG A 9 -30.85 -90.96 34.65
C ARG A 9 -29.45 -90.99 34.00
N VAL A 10 -28.89 -92.15 34.00
CA VAL A 10 -27.76 -92.50 33.16
C VAL A 10 -28.25 -92.50 31.70
N SER A 11 -27.76 -91.45 30.96
CA SER A 11 -27.85 -91.43 29.52
C SER A 11 -26.47 -91.78 28.98
N ALA A 12 -26.39 -92.96 28.36
CA ALA A 12 -25.22 -93.36 27.62
C ALA A 12 -24.95 -92.30 26.49
N ALA A 13 -23.91 -91.51 26.66
CA ALA A 13 -23.38 -90.68 25.58
C ALA A 13 -22.78 -91.64 24.52
N LEU A 14 -23.50 -91.91 23.45
CA LEU A 14 -22.85 -92.33 22.23
C LEU A 14 -21.94 -91.24 21.78
N SER A 15 -20.62 -91.44 21.88
CA SER A 15 -19.63 -90.67 21.18
C SER A 15 -19.75 -90.99 19.71
N LEU A 16 -20.53 -90.23 18.95
CA LEU A 16 -20.34 -90.13 17.50
C LEU A 16 -18.92 -89.58 17.27
N ALA A 17 -18.05 -90.49 16.85
CA ALA A 17 -16.75 -90.06 16.26
C ALA A 17 -17.10 -89.05 15.14
N PRO A 18 -16.42 -87.99 15.03
CA PRO A 18 -16.64 -87.06 13.92
C PRO A 18 -16.48 -87.86 12.61
N ALA A 19 -17.49 -87.84 11.80
CA ALA A 19 -17.41 -88.44 10.46
C ALA A 19 -16.29 -87.66 9.71
N VAL A 20 -15.21 -88.43 9.44
CA VAL A 20 -14.19 -87.90 8.52
C VAL A 20 -14.88 -87.68 7.19
N LEU A 21 -15.13 -86.43 6.86
CA LEU A 21 -15.64 -86.08 5.53
C LEU A 21 -14.66 -86.59 4.48
N ALA A 22 -15.09 -87.50 3.59
CA ALA A 22 -14.23 -88.00 2.52
C ALA A 22 -13.76 -86.84 1.66
N GLN A 23 -12.44 -86.60 1.71
CA GLN A 23 -11.79 -85.61 0.85
C GLN A 23 -11.34 -86.20 -0.47
N THR A 24 -11.47 -85.46 -1.58
CA THR A 24 -11.03 -85.82 -2.88
C THR A 24 -9.62 -85.24 -3.17
N PRO A 25 -8.56 -86.04 -3.30
CA PRO A 25 -7.25 -85.54 -3.63
C PRO A 25 -7.24 -85.00 -5.06
N ILE A 26 -6.63 -83.87 -5.28
CA ILE A 26 -6.49 -83.22 -6.57
C ILE A 26 -5.06 -82.68 -6.75
N SER A 27 -4.51 -82.77 -7.97
CA SER A 27 -3.21 -82.25 -8.32
C SER A 27 -2.99 -82.16 -9.83
N GLY A 28 -1.98 -81.46 -10.29
CA GLY A 28 -1.55 -81.38 -11.67
C GLY A 28 -2.47 -80.57 -12.57
N THR A 29 -2.63 -80.93 -13.84
CA THR A 29 -3.43 -80.17 -14.81
C THR A 29 -4.95 -80.46 -14.56
N LEU A 30 -5.71 -79.36 -14.23
CA LEU A 30 -7.14 -79.43 -13.96
C LEU A 30 -7.92 -78.43 -14.80
N TYR A 31 -8.97 -78.86 -15.45
CA TYR A 31 -9.98 -78.07 -16.15
C TYR A 31 -11.28 -78.86 -16.37
N ASP A 32 -12.38 -78.18 -16.76
CA ASP A 32 -13.62 -78.82 -17.08
C ASP A 32 -13.45 -79.82 -18.22
N GLY A 33 -13.71 -81.14 -17.94
CA GLY A 33 -13.44 -82.26 -18.87
C GLY A 33 -12.13 -83.03 -18.55
N ALA A 34 -11.26 -82.49 -17.66
CA ALA A 34 -10.04 -83.19 -17.16
C ALA A 34 -9.89 -82.90 -15.66
N GLY A 35 -10.46 -83.70 -14.81
CA GLY A 35 -10.47 -83.61 -13.36
C GLY A 35 -11.44 -82.53 -12.79
N GLY A 36 -12.03 -81.70 -13.62
CA GLY A 36 -13.07 -80.74 -13.33
C GLY A 36 -14.35 -81.01 -14.14
N PRO A 37 -15.46 -80.21 -13.90
CA PRO A 37 -15.64 -79.24 -12.86
C PRO A 37 -15.59 -79.75 -11.42
N LEU A 38 -15.10 -78.96 -10.48
CA LEU A 38 -15.11 -79.29 -9.04
C LEU A 38 -16.51 -79.08 -8.48
N GLN A 39 -17.06 -80.13 -7.85
CA GLN A 39 -18.46 -80.24 -7.48
C GLN A 39 -18.82 -79.38 -6.25
N SER A 40 -20.01 -78.85 -6.18
CA SER A 40 -20.56 -78.09 -5.07
C SER A 40 -20.56 -78.89 -3.76
N GLY A 41 -20.14 -78.25 -2.68
CA GLY A 41 -20.13 -78.79 -1.32
C GLY A 41 -19.08 -79.92 -1.06
N VAL A 42 -18.19 -80.19 -2.00
CA VAL A 42 -17.14 -81.20 -1.86
C VAL A 42 -15.88 -80.64 -1.26
N VAL A 43 -15.21 -81.38 -0.38
CA VAL A 43 -13.92 -81.05 0.18
C VAL A 43 -12.81 -81.68 -0.67
N TYR A 44 -11.95 -80.88 -1.22
CA TYR A 44 -10.81 -81.31 -2.03
C TYR A 44 -9.49 -81.05 -1.27
N HIS A 45 -8.57 -82.01 -1.36
CA HIS A 45 -7.23 -81.98 -0.84
C HIS A 45 -6.23 -81.74 -2.00
N ILE A 46 -5.56 -80.55 -2.02
CA ILE A 46 -4.54 -80.23 -3.00
C ILE A 46 -3.23 -80.89 -2.54
N VAL A 47 -2.93 -82.06 -3.09
CA VAL A 47 -1.73 -82.84 -2.76
C VAL A 47 -0.53 -82.55 -3.68
N GLY A 48 -0.70 -81.81 -4.73
CA GLY A 48 0.31 -81.34 -5.67
C GLY A 48 -0.13 -80.04 -6.35
N ALA A 49 0.78 -79.22 -6.85
CA ALA A 49 0.44 -77.98 -7.54
C ALA A 49 -0.67 -78.19 -8.61
N ILE A 50 -1.67 -77.31 -8.61
CA ILE A 50 -2.71 -77.29 -9.63
C ILE A 50 -2.35 -76.36 -10.75
N VAL A 51 -2.50 -76.73 -11.99
CA VAL A 51 -2.34 -75.90 -13.18
C VAL A 51 -3.64 -75.93 -14.02
N VAL A 52 -4.22 -74.71 -14.21
CA VAL A 52 -5.28 -74.52 -15.22
C VAL A 52 -4.63 -73.99 -16.50
N PRO A 53 -4.55 -74.82 -17.57
CA PRO A 53 -3.86 -74.47 -18.81
C PRO A 53 -4.53 -73.26 -19.53
N ALA A 54 -3.73 -72.52 -20.29
CA ALA A 54 -4.26 -71.50 -21.19
C ALA A 54 -5.30 -72.05 -22.16
N GLY A 55 -6.37 -71.29 -22.39
CA GLY A 55 -7.52 -71.69 -23.24
C GLY A 55 -8.47 -72.67 -22.61
N THR A 56 -8.28 -73.06 -21.35
CA THR A 56 -9.22 -74.00 -20.64
C THR A 56 -9.90 -73.26 -19.46
N THR A 57 -10.99 -73.85 -18.97
CA THR A 57 -11.70 -73.30 -17.81
C THR A 57 -11.78 -74.35 -16.73
N LEU A 58 -11.53 -73.97 -15.48
CA LEU A 58 -11.84 -74.79 -14.31
C LEU A 58 -12.99 -74.13 -13.53
N THR A 59 -14.14 -74.83 -13.51
CA THR A 59 -15.29 -74.40 -12.71
C THR A 59 -15.24 -75.03 -11.33
N VAL A 60 -15.46 -74.25 -10.30
CA VAL A 60 -15.51 -74.63 -8.87
C VAL A 60 -16.91 -74.35 -8.34
N GLY A 61 -17.64 -75.37 -8.01
CA GLY A 61 -19.02 -75.22 -7.55
C GLY A 61 -19.18 -74.57 -6.17
N ALA A 62 -20.34 -73.98 -5.91
CA ALA A 62 -20.64 -73.31 -4.65
C ALA A 62 -20.46 -74.25 -3.44
N GLY A 63 -19.83 -73.72 -2.36
CA GLY A 63 -19.56 -74.49 -1.14
C GLY A 63 -18.39 -75.50 -1.24
N ALA A 64 -17.71 -75.61 -2.39
CA ALA A 64 -16.51 -76.41 -2.50
C ALA A 64 -15.41 -75.87 -1.60
N ILE A 65 -14.64 -76.73 -0.93
CA ILE A 65 -13.55 -76.39 -0.04
C ILE A 65 -12.27 -77.04 -0.59
N LEU A 66 -11.32 -76.21 -0.96
CA LEU A 66 -10.00 -76.59 -1.48
C LEU A 66 -8.98 -76.41 -0.40
N LYS A 67 -8.42 -77.44 0.17
CA LYS A 67 -7.44 -77.45 1.23
C LYS A 67 -6.07 -77.78 0.67
N SER A 68 -5.13 -76.84 0.74
CA SER A 68 -3.77 -77.04 0.25
C SER A 68 -2.82 -77.55 1.34
N ASP A 69 -2.02 -78.58 0.96
CA ASP A 69 -0.87 -79.04 1.75
C ASP A 69 0.42 -78.39 1.20
N GLY A 70 0.57 -77.07 1.40
CA GLY A 70 1.72 -76.31 0.92
C GLY A 70 1.86 -76.09 -0.59
N GLN A 71 0.83 -76.43 -1.36
CA GLN A 71 0.85 -76.40 -2.82
C GLN A 71 0.18 -75.16 -3.41
N ALA A 72 0.67 -74.67 -4.52
CA ALA A 72 0.16 -73.48 -5.23
C ALA A 72 -0.89 -73.88 -6.25
N ILE A 73 -1.81 -72.94 -6.62
CA ILE A 73 -2.68 -72.97 -7.75
C ILE A 73 -2.21 -71.98 -8.81
N TYR A 74 -1.89 -72.45 -10.00
CA TYR A 74 -1.48 -71.62 -11.13
C TYR A 74 -2.59 -71.62 -12.18
N VAL A 75 -3.10 -70.47 -12.53
CA VAL A 75 -4.19 -70.28 -13.50
C VAL A 75 -3.62 -69.50 -14.70
N ARG A 76 -3.52 -70.18 -15.84
CA ARG A 76 -3.15 -69.58 -17.14
C ARG A 76 -4.38 -69.54 -18.08
N GLY A 77 -5.43 -70.25 -17.76
CA GLY A 77 -6.77 -70.25 -18.39
C GLY A 77 -7.73 -69.50 -17.46
N ALA A 78 -8.99 -69.93 -17.49
CA ALA A 78 -10.03 -69.34 -16.64
C ALA A 78 -10.29 -70.14 -15.37
N LEU A 79 -10.39 -69.54 -14.22
CA LEU A 79 -10.88 -70.08 -12.95
C LEU A 79 -12.23 -69.47 -12.62
N LEU A 80 -13.30 -70.22 -12.65
CA LEU A 80 -14.63 -69.78 -12.29
C LEU A 80 -15.02 -70.39 -10.94
N ALA A 81 -14.76 -69.66 -9.86
CA ALA A 81 -15.16 -70.06 -8.51
C ALA A 81 -16.32 -69.14 -8.04
N GLN A 82 -17.52 -69.73 -8.14
CA GLN A 82 -18.77 -69.00 -7.94
C GLN A 82 -19.49 -69.48 -6.68
N GLY A 83 -19.14 -68.91 -5.52
CA GLY A 83 -19.84 -69.18 -4.28
C GLY A 83 -21.17 -68.46 -4.16
N THR A 84 -21.94 -68.78 -3.13
CA THR A 84 -23.10 -68.01 -2.68
C THR A 84 -22.89 -67.50 -1.28
N ALA A 85 -23.70 -66.57 -0.80
CA ALA A 85 -23.58 -66.06 0.58
C ALA A 85 -23.70 -67.17 1.65
N ALA A 86 -24.49 -68.21 1.36
CA ALA A 86 -24.68 -69.38 2.25
C ALA A 86 -23.64 -70.50 2.01
N GLN A 87 -23.06 -70.54 0.83
CA GLN A 87 -22.09 -71.59 0.42
C GLN A 87 -20.89 -70.90 -0.35
N PRO A 88 -19.99 -70.19 0.36
CA PRO A 88 -18.79 -69.62 -0.28
C PRO A 88 -17.88 -70.75 -0.77
N VAL A 89 -17.11 -70.48 -1.82
CA VAL A 89 -15.96 -71.36 -2.17
C VAL A 89 -14.79 -70.97 -1.26
N ILE A 90 -14.18 -71.98 -0.63
CA ILE A 90 -13.13 -71.79 0.35
C ILE A 90 -11.78 -72.34 -0.17
N PHE A 91 -10.79 -71.52 -0.26
CA PHE A 91 -9.39 -71.89 -0.50
C PHE A 91 -8.61 -71.72 0.81
N THR A 92 -8.08 -72.80 1.37
CA THR A 92 -7.49 -72.75 2.70
C THR A 92 -6.33 -73.70 2.86
N SER A 93 -5.73 -73.77 4.06
CA SER A 93 -4.70 -74.77 4.44
C SER A 93 -5.31 -76.08 4.82
N ILE A 94 -4.60 -77.19 4.62
CA ILE A 94 -4.96 -78.53 5.12
C ILE A 94 -5.15 -78.55 6.64
N HIS A 95 -4.52 -77.65 7.37
CA HIS A 95 -4.62 -77.56 8.83
C HIS A 95 -5.87 -76.83 9.32
N ASP A 96 -6.72 -76.36 8.43
CA ASP A 96 -7.92 -75.61 8.74
C ASP A 96 -9.13 -76.51 9.00
N ASP A 97 -9.27 -77.06 10.20
CA ASP A 97 -10.36 -77.91 10.59
C ASP A 97 -11.71 -77.17 10.69
N ALA A 98 -11.71 -75.88 10.76
CA ALA A 98 -12.95 -75.08 10.75
C ALA A 98 -13.68 -75.06 9.41
N ALA A 99 -13.00 -75.39 8.31
CA ALA A 99 -13.59 -75.59 6.99
C ALA A 99 -13.55 -77.01 6.58
N GLY A 100 -14.73 -77.68 6.48
CA GLY A 100 -14.88 -79.07 6.03
C GLY A 100 -14.35 -80.13 7.01
N GLY A 101 -14.14 -79.80 8.27
CA GLY A 101 -13.72 -80.69 9.37
C GLY A 101 -12.21 -81.04 9.40
N ASP A 102 -11.82 -81.93 10.31
CA ASP A 102 -10.46 -82.47 10.45
C ASP A 102 -10.13 -83.39 9.26
N THR A 103 -9.52 -82.84 8.24
CA THR A 103 -9.18 -83.47 7.01
C THR A 103 -7.76 -84.05 6.99
N ASN A 104 -6.90 -83.66 7.86
CA ASN A 104 -5.60 -84.24 8.04
C ASN A 104 -5.55 -85.35 9.11
N GLY A 105 -6.63 -85.57 9.80
CA GLY A 105 -6.86 -86.73 10.71
C GLY A 105 -6.07 -86.55 12.02
N ASN A 106 -5.69 -85.34 12.43
CA ASN A 106 -4.84 -85.17 13.57
C ASN A 106 -5.54 -84.65 14.83
N GLY A 107 -6.91 -84.58 14.80
CA GLY A 107 -7.73 -84.20 15.96
C GLY A 107 -7.44 -82.77 16.51
N GLY A 108 -6.99 -81.89 15.69
CA GLY A 108 -6.62 -80.54 16.11
C GLY A 108 -5.19 -80.35 16.67
N ALA A 109 -4.32 -81.29 16.37
CA ALA A 109 -2.90 -81.21 16.79
C ALA A 109 -2.13 -80.08 16.02
N THR A 110 -2.62 -79.71 14.82
CA THR A 110 -2.17 -78.57 14.08
C THR A 110 -3.25 -77.53 13.95
N VAL A 111 -2.84 -76.25 13.93
CA VAL A 111 -3.75 -75.13 13.79
C VAL A 111 -3.43 -74.38 12.49
N PRO A 112 -4.42 -73.80 11.84
CA PRO A 112 -4.16 -72.99 10.65
C PRO A 112 -3.46 -71.71 11.02
N ALA A 113 -2.49 -71.33 10.22
CA ALA A 113 -1.69 -70.12 10.38
C ALA A 113 -1.29 -69.51 9.02
N PRO A 114 -1.02 -68.25 8.95
CA PRO A 114 -0.40 -67.62 7.77
C PRO A 114 0.87 -68.37 7.31
N LEU A 115 1.21 -68.26 6.02
CA LEU A 115 2.37 -68.85 5.35
C LEU A 115 2.29 -70.37 5.11
N GLN A 116 1.15 -71.00 5.30
CA GLN A 116 1.04 -72.46 5.15
C GLN A 116 0.93 -72.94 3.71
N TRP A 117 0.49 -72.09 2.77
CA TRP A 117 0.48 -72.40 1.32
C TRP A 117 0.71 -71.13 0.51
N PRO A 118 1.18 -71.23 -0.77
CA PRO A 118 1.56 -70.08 -1.57
C PRO A 118 0.42 -69.14 -2.01
N GLY A 119 -0.80 -69.63 -2.16
CA GLY A 119 -1.94 -68.88 -2.71
C GLY A 119 -2.25 -69.29 -4.17
N ILE A 120 -2.98 -68.40 -4.85
CA ILE A 120 -3.41 -68.59 -6.23
C ILE A 120 -2.67 -67.57 -7.11
N THR A 121 -2.04 -68.06 -8.18
CA THR A 121 -1.35 -67.17 -9.15
C THR A 121 -2.09 -67.24 -10.49
N PHE A 122 -2.51 -66.12 -10.99
CA PHE A 122 -3.04 -65.91 -12.33
C PHE A 122 -1.88 -65.39 -13.20
N ASP A 123 -1.54 -66.06 -14.27
CA ASP A 123 -0.34 -65.84 -15.06
C ASP A 123 -0.70 -65.78 -16.57
N GLY A 124 -0.56 -64.57 -17.13
CA GLY A 124 -0.77 -64.24 -18.55
C GLY A 124 -2.25 -63.85 -18.90
N ALA A 125 -2.40 -63.13 -20.01
CA ALA A 125 -3.69 -62.58 -20.49
C ALA A 125 -4.77 -63.65 -20.77
N GLY A 126 -4.44 -64.94 -20.78
CA GLY A 126 -5.37 -66.03 -20.99
C GLY A 126 -6.40 -66.25 -19.87
N ASN A 127 -6.22 -65.58 -18.72
CA ASN A 127 -7.10 -65.67 -17.54
C ASN A 127 -8.26 -64.66 -17.47
N THR A 128 -8.46 -63.85 -18.52
CA THR A 128 -9.46 -62.76 -18.61
C THR A 128 -10.89 -63.21 -18.29
N GLY A 129 -11.25 -64.44 -18.39
CA GLY A 129 -12.55 -65.03 -18.05
C GLY A 129 -12.70 -65.43 -16.58
N SER A 130 -11.64 -65.27 -15.76
CA SER A 130 -11.67 -65.78 -14.37
C SER A 130 -12.56 -64.93 -13.47
N ALA A 131 -13.27 -65.61 -12.59
CA ALA A 131 -14.12 -64.94 -11.58
C ALA A 131 -14.05 -65.65 -10.22
N LEU A 132 -13.75 -64.93 -9.19
CA LEU A 132 -13.80 -65.30 -7.79
C LEU A 132 -14.96 -64.60 -7.11
N ASP A 133 -16.15 -65.13 -7.16
CA ASP A 133 -17.35 -64.54 -6.56
C ASP A 133 -17.67 -65.24 -5.23
N ARG A 134 -17.74 -64.44 -4.13
CA ARG A 134 -18.00 -64.97 -2.77
C ARG A 134 -17.03 -66.09 -2.40
N CYS A 135 -15.74 -65.89 -2.66
CA CYS A 135 -14.69 -66.82 -2.30
C CYS A 135 -14.02 -66.38 -0.99
N ILE A 136 -13.59 -67.34 -0.19
CA ILE A 136 -12.75 -67.09 1.02
C ILE A 136 -11.37 -67.69 0.71
N VAL A 137 -10.32 -66.86 0.76
CA VAL A 137 -8.93 -67.25 0.60
C VAL A 137 -8.18 -66.94 1.90
N ARG A 138 -7.57 -67.99 2.54
CA ARG A 138 -6.95 -67.80 3.83
C ARG A 138 -5.76 -68.68 4.10
N TYR A 139 -4.90 -68.24 5.08
CA TYR A 139 -3.69 -68.92 5.55
C TYR A 139 -2.60 -69.05 4.49
N THR A 140 -2.58 -68.11 3.56
CA THR A 140 -1.65 -68.05 2.43
C THR A 140 -0.36 -67.34 2.81
N GLY A 141 0.54 -67.15 1.85
CA GLY A 141 1.81 -66.39 2.00
C GLY A 141 3.07 -67.25 1.99
N GLY A 142 2.93 -68.56 1.87
CA GLY A 142 4.05 -69.49 1.67
C GLY A 142 4.89 -69.01 0.47
N ALA A 143 6.22 -69.18 0.56
CA ALA A 143 7.18 -68.74 -0.45
C ALA A 143 7.15 -67.22 -0.76
N TYR A 144 6.68 -66.38 0.19
CA TYR A 144 6.59 -64.91 0.05
C TYR A 144 5.61 -64.45 -1.07
N TRP A 145 4.57 -65.18 -1.32
CA TRP A 145 3.53 -64.83 -2.30
C TRP A 145 2.27 -64.34 -1.60
N ALA A 146 1.59 -63.37 -2.25
CA ALA A 146 0.28 -62.93 -1.78
C ALA A 146 -0.80 -64.01 -1.90
N ALA A 147 -1.94 -63.83 -1.24
CA ALA A 147 -3.04 -64.78 -1.36
C ALA A 147 -3.49 -64.94 -2.81
N LEU A 148 -3.57 -63.85 -3.55
CA LEU A 148 -3.78 -63.80 -4.99
C LEU A 148 -2.63 -63.02 -5.65
N ASN A 149 -2.00 -63.62 -6.64
CA ASN A 149 -0.95 -63.00 -7.44
C ASN A 149 -1.43 -62.85 -8.87
N LEU A 150 -1.43 -61.61 -9.39
CA LEU A 150 -1.92 -61.27 -10.72
C LEU A 150 -0.75 -60.81 -11.57
N MET A 151 -0.53 -61.48 -12.70
CA MET A 151 0.53 -61.17 -13.66
C MET A 151 -0.10 -61.11 -15.04
N ASP A 152 -0.27 -59.92 -15.62
CA ASP A 152 -1.01 -59.67 -16.85
C ASP A 152 -2.42 -60.37 -16.79
N ALA A 153 -3.15 -60.05 -15.67
CA ALA A 153 -4.35 -60.83 -15.31
C ALA A 153 -5.56 -59.89 -15.03
N ASP A 154 -6.56 -59.99 -15.92
CA ASP A 154 -7.78 -59.21 -15.89
C ASP A 154 -8.95 -60.06 -15.37
N ILE A 155 -8.94 -60.36 -14.07
CA ILE A 155 -9.93 -61.23 -13.41
C ILE A 155 -10.97 -60.40 -12.64
N ALA A 156 -12.07 -61.05 -12.28
CA ALA A 156 -13.10 -60.47 -11.43
C ALA A 156 -13.06 -61.11 -10.03
N ILE A 157 -12.94 -60.25 -8.97
CA ILE A 157 -13.01 -60.67 -7.56
C ILE A 157 -14.13 -59.89 -6.92
N ARG A 158 -15.21 -60.61 -6.52
CA ARG A 158 -16.40 -59.93 -5.98
C ARG A 158 -16.89 -60.57 -4.70
N ASP A 159 -17.31 -59.71 -3.75
CA ASP A 159 -17.89 -60.17 -2.49
C ASP A 159 -16.99 -61.21 -1.76
N GLY A 160 -15.66 -61.12 -1.96
CA GLY A 160 -14.66 -62.06 -1.46
C GLY A 160 -14.19 -61.73 -0.03
N VAL A 161 -13.57 -62.70 0.59
CA VAL A 161 -12.85 -62.53 1.88
C VAL A 161 -11.44 -63.10 1.72
N ILE A 162 -10.45 -62.25 1.90
CA ILE A 162 -9.04 -62.63 1.94
C ILE A 162 -8.54 -62.38 3.35
N THR A 163 -8.11 -63.41 4.04
CA THR A 163 -7.77 -63.30 5.44
C THR A 163 -6.59 -64.16 5.85
N ASP A 164 -5.91 -63.81 6.92
CA ASP A 164 -4.80 -64.57 7.48
C ASP A 164 -3.72 -64.91 6.42
N ALA A 165 -3.40 -63.93 5.58
CA ALA A 165 -2.34 -64.06 4.57
C ALA A 165 -1.03 -63.55 5.13
N GLY A 166 0.00 -64.35 5.06
CA GLY A 166 1.34 -64.04 5.63
C GLY A 166 2.14 -63.06 4.78
N TYR A 167 1.79 -62.84 3.49
CA TYR A 167 2.56 -61.98 2.60
C TYR A 167 1.67 -61.29 1.56
N GLY A 168 0.88 -60.32 2.02
CA GLY A 168 -0.05 -59.56 1.16
C GLY A 168 -1.37 -60.31 0.83
N GLY A 169 -2.44 -59.50 0.57
CA GLY A 169 -3.73 -60.01 0.14
C GLY A 169 -3.79 -60.26 -1.36
N ILE A 170 -3.75 -59.18 -2.16
CA ILE A 170 -3.65 -59.22 -3.61
C ILE A 170 -2.37 -58.47 -4.02
N ARG A 171 -1.55 -59.10 -4.81
CA ARG A 171 -0.41 -58.50 -5.47
C ARG A 171 -0.58 -58.57 -6.96
N MET A 172 -0.32 -57.45 -7.66
CA MET A 172 -0.48 -57.39 -9.12
C MET A 172 0.72 -56.64 -9.75
N ASP A 173 0.88 -56.84 -11.02
CA ASP A 173 1.82 -56.07 -11.86
C ASP A 173 1.14 -54.88 -12.53
N ALA A 174 1.94 -54.11 -13.27
CA ALA A 174 1.46 -52.87 -13.94
C ALA A 174 0.45 -53.12 -15.06
N ASP A 175 0.38 -54.35 -15.63
CA ASP A 175 -0.42 -54.65 -16.78
C ASP A 175 -1.78 -55.29 -16.39
N SER A 176 -1.94 -55.71 -15.13
CA SER A 176 -3.17 -56.31 -14.62
C SER A 176 -4.28 -55.28 -14.40
N ARG A 177 -5.49 -55.54 -14.88
CA ARG A 177 -6.69 -54.66 -14.76
C ARG A 177 -7.87 -55.42 -14.14
N PRO A 178 -7.72 -56.01 -12.94
CA PRO A 178 -8.78 -56.79 -12.33
C PRO A 178 -9.97 -55.90 -11.90
N VAL A 179 -11.15 -56.51 -11.81
CA VAL A 179 -12.28 -55.94 -11.09
C VAL A 179 -12.26 -56.44 -9.65
N ILE A 180 -12.07 -55.57 -8.66
CA ILE A 180 -12.07 -55.94 -7.23
C ILE A 180 -13.22 -55.21 -6.57
N ALA A 181 -14.28 -55.91 -6.22
CA ALA A 181 -15.49 -55.26 -5.70
C ALA A 181 -15.98 -55.90 -4.40
N ARG A 182 -16.24 -55.11 -3.39
CA ARG A 182 -16.79 -55.52 -2.09
C ARG A 182 -16.03 -56.67 -1.46
N THR A 183 -14.67 -56.68 -1.62
CA THR A 183 -13.78 -57.67 -1.04
C THR A 183 -13.26 -57.20 0.30
N SER A 184 -13.32 -58.07 1.31
CA SER A 184 -12.82 -57.78 2.65
C SER A 184 -11.47 -58.44 2.86
N PHE A 185 -10.54 -57.65 3.36
CA PHE A 185 -9.18 -58.09 3.74
C PHE A 185 -9.06 -58.04 5.26
N ALA A 186 -8.53 -59.10 5.87
CA ALA A 186 -8.32 -59.11 7.32
C ALA A 186 -7.06 -59.91 7.70
N ARG A 187 -6.32 -59.41 8.66
CA ARG A 187 -5.10 -60.04 9.18
C ARG A 187 -4.10 -60.39 8.05
N ILE A 188 -3.85 -59.40 7.18
CA ILE A 188 -2.83 -59.45 6.13
C ILE A 188 -1.50 -58.95 6.68
N HIS A 189 -0.45 -59.78 6.51
CA HIS A 189 0.84 -59.48 7.07
C HIS A 189 1.87 -59.09 5.99
N ASN A 190 2.97 -58.44 6.42
CA ASN A 190 4.20 -58.10 5.67
C ASN A 190 4.02 -57.15 4.45
N VAL A 191 2.94 -57.26 3.69
CA VAL A 191 2.65 -56.44 2.49
C VAL A 191 1.21 -55.94 2.59
N PRO A 192 0.89 -54.75 2.04
CA PRO A 192 -0.47 -54.21 2.08
C PRO A 192 -1.57 -55.15 1.57
N ALA A 193 -2.78 -54.86 1.99
CA ALA A 193 -3.94 -55.66 1.57
C ALA A 193 -4.04 -55.80 0.05
N ILE A 194 -3.76 -54.76 -0.70
CA ILE A 194 -3.61 -54.75 -2.17
C ILE A 194 -2.34 -54.01 -2.52
N SER A 195 -1.49 -54.57 -3.37
CA SER A 195 -0.21 -53.96 -3.77
C SER A 195 0.10 -54.18 -5.24
N GLY A 196 1.00 -53.33 -5.81
CA GLY A 196 1.44 -53.42 -7.20
C GLY A 196 0.42 -52.85 -8.21
N ALA A 197 -0.67 -52.26 -7.79
CA ALA A 197 -1.73 -51.76 -8.67
C ALA A 197 -1.24 -50.60 -9.55
N ALA A 198 -1.66 -50.64 -10.81
CA ALA A 198 -1.61 -49.46 -11.66
C ALA A 198 -2.78 -48.52 -11.29
N LEU A 199 -2.53 -47.22 -11.22
CA LEU A 199 -3.56 -46.23 -10.86
C LEU A 199 -4.75 -46.24 -11.85
N GLU A 200 -4.50 -46.60 -13.10
CA GLU A 200 -5.54 -46.79 -14.13
C GLU A 200 -6.49 -47.97 -13.87
N ALA A 201 -6.05 -48.96 -13.10
CA ALA A 201 -6.89 -50.11 -12.75
C ALA A 201 -7.87 -49.78 -11.61
N VAL A 202 -7.52 -48.81 -10.77
CA VAL A 202 -8.26 -48.46 -9.53
C VAL A 202 -9.73 -48.11 -9.75
N PRO A 203 -10.19 -47.52 -10.88
CA PRO A 203 -11.63 -47.32 -11.13
C PRO A 203 -12.47 -48.61 -11.05
N GLN A 204 -11.85 -49.78 -11.24
CA GLN A 204 -12.48 -51.08 -11.11
C GLN A 204 -12.53 -51.61 -9.67
N PHE A 205 -11.92 -50.93 -8.70
CA PHE A 205 -11.87 -51.31 -7.30
C PHE A 205 -12.93 -50.54 -6.53
N THR A 206 -13.96 -51.23 -6.06
CA THR A 206 -15.10 -50.56 -5.46
C THR A 206 -15.57 -51.22 -4.16
N GLY A 207 -15.76 -50.43 -3.11
CA GLY A 207 -16.34 -50.93 -1.86
C GLY A 207 -15.49 -51.94 -1.10
N ASN A 208 -14.17 -51.92 -1.29
CA ASN A 208 -13.24 -52.81 -0.60
C ASN A 208 -12.84 -52.24 0.77
N ASN A 209 -12.59 -53.12 1.74
CA ASN A 209 -12.17 -52.74 3.07
C ASN A 209 -11.06 -53.67 3.62
N ALA A 210 -10.24 -53.15 4.49
CA ALA A 210 -9.16 -53.92 5.13
C ALA A 210 -9.15 -53.67 6.65
N THR A 211 -9.01 -54.72 7.45
CA THR A 211 -9.05 -54.62 8.92
C THR A 211 -7.96 -55.44 9.58
N ASN A 212 -7.33 -54.92 10.61
CA ASN A 212 -6.29 -55.64 11.36
C ASN A 212 -5.22 -56.23 10.44
N CYS A 213 -4.71 -55.42 9.47
CA CYS A 213 -3.69 -55.87 8.52
C CYS A 213 -2.32 -55.28 8.94
N PRO A 214 -1.46 -56.02 9.63
CA PRO A 214 -0.14 -55.52 10.04
C PRO A 214 0.77 -55.19 8.87
N GLY A 215 0.54 -55.71 7.66
CA GLY A 215 1.24 -55.33 6.45
C GLY A 215 0.77 -54.01 5.81
N GLY A 216 -0.32 -53.41 6.32
CA GLY A 216 -0.92 -52.20 5.86
C GLY A 216 -2.39 -52.40 5.39
N PRO A 217 -3.38 -51.77 6.02
CA PRO A 217 -4.79 -51.89 5.68
C PRO A 217 -5.19 -50.99 4.50
N PHE A 218 -4.40 -50.91 3.45
CA PHE A 218 -4.59 -49.99 2.33
C PHE A 218 -4.33 -50.61 0.94
N LEU A 219 -4.71 -49.86 -0.10
CA LEU A 219 -4.34 -50.10 -1.49
C LEU A 219 -3.04 -49.31 -1.80
N LEU A 220 -2.01 -50.01 -2.23
CA LEU A 220 -0.75 -49.44 -2.70
C LEU A 220 -0.68 -49.48 -4.25
N CYS A 221 -0.57 -48.28 -4.85
CA CYS A 221 -0.31 -48.13 -6.28
C CYS A 221 1.17 -47.84 -6.52
N ASP A 222 1.87 -48.76 -7.16
CA ASP A 222 3.30 -48.57 -7.47
C ASP A 222 3.50 -48.06 -8.90
N HIS A 223 2.45 -48.08 -9.73
CA HIS A 223 2.45 -47.62 -11.12
C HIS A 223 1.37 -46.54 -11.29
N ALA A 224 1.75 -45.30 -11.59
CA ALA A 224 0.85 -44.18 -11.60
C ALA A 224 1.00 -43.26 -12.84
N VAL A 225 1.36 -43.81 -13.98
CA VAL A 225 1.32 -43.13 -15.28
C VAL A 225 -0.09 -43.23 -15.85
N ILE A 226 -0.65 -42.12 -16.29
CA ILE A 226 -2.05 -42.02 -16.78
C ILE A 226 -2.03 -41.51 -18.23
N PRO A 227 -1.79 -42.38 -19.20
CA PRO A 227 -1.75 -41.97 -20.62
C PRO A 227 -3.15 -41.73 -21.22
N GLY A 228 -4.20 -42.29 -20.62
CA GLY A 228 -5.60 -42.18 -21.03
C GLY A 228 -6.44 -41.35 -20.06
N ALA A 229 -7.76 -41.61 -20.10
CA ALA A 229 -8.72 -41.00 -19.19
C ALA A 229 -8.97 -41.90 -18.00
N THR A 230 -8.68 -41.45 -16.78
CA THR A 230 -8.90 -42.18 -15.54
C THR A 230 -9.70 -41.32 -14.57
N THR A 231 -10.75 -41.89 -13.97
CA THR A 231 -11.55 -41.22 -12.95
C THR A 231 -11.50 -42.01 -11.65
N LEU A 232 -11.13 -41.35 -10.55
CA LEU A 232 -11.15 -41.90 -9.20
C LEU A 232 -12.24 -41.24 -8.36
N GLY A 233 -13.00 -42.03 -7.63
CA GLY A 233 -14.01 -41.56 -6.70
C GLY A 233 -13.84 -42.17 -5.31
N ALA A 234 -14.60 -41.73 -4.33
CA ALA A 234 -14.54 -42.22 -2.94
C ALA A 234 -14.86 -43.75 -2.85
N ALA A 235 -15.60 -44.30 -3.79
CA ALA A 235 -15.87 -45.75 -3.84
C ALA A 235 -14.62 -46.60 -4.15
N ASN A 236 -13.57 -46.01 -4.68
CA ASN A 236 -12.32 -46.67 -5.04
C ASN A 236 -11.33 -46.78 -3.88
N LEU A 237 -11.58 -46.05 -2.78
CA LEU A 237 -10.71 -46.03 -1.61
C LEU A 237 -10.80 -47.34 -0.82
N VAL A 238 -9.66 -47.78 -0.30
CA VAL A 238 -9.62 -48.82 0.74
C VAL A 238 -9.36 -48.11 2.08
N ASN A 239 -10.30 -48.24 3.00
CA ASN A 239 -10.27 -47.57 4.30
C ASN A 239 -10.06 -46.02 4.21
N GLY A 240 -10.57 -45.38 3.16
CA GLY A 240 -10.58 -43.96 3.02
C GLY A 240 -9.37 -43.34 2.30
N ALA A 241 -8.42 -44.16 1.82
CA ALA A 241 -7.30 -43.66 1.05
C ALA A 241 -6.75 -44.62 -0.02
N ILE A 242 -6.05 -44.06 -1.00
CA ILE A 242 -5.13 -44.74 -1.91
C ILE A 242 -3.72 -44.30 -1.58
N VAL A 243 -2.83 -45.24 -1.41
CA VAL A 243 -1.39 -44.94 -1.18
C VAL A 243 -0.64 -45.06 -2.50
N LEU A 244 0.14 -44.03 -2.82
CA LEU A 244 1.00 -44.01 -3.98
C LEU A 244 2.46 -44.27 -3.57
N GLY A 245 3.02 -45.37 -4.02
CA GLY A 245 4.45 -45.71 -3.89
C GLY A 245 5.31 -44.93 -4.89
N ALA A 246 4.70 -44.52 -6.02
CA ALA A 246 5.31 -43.61 -7.01
C ALA A 246 4.35 -42.42 -7.26
N GLY A 247 4.88 -41.22 -7.51
CA GLY A 247 4.10 -40.05 -7.87
C GLY A 247 3.33 -40.27 -9.18
N PHE A 248 2.11 -39.84 -9.26
CA PHE A 248 1.37 -39.92 -10.53
C PHE A 248 1.99 -39.00 -11.59
N HIS A 249 1.94 -39.47 -12.83
CA HIS A 249 2.27 -38.69 -14.01
C HIS A 249 1.13 -38.75 -15.02
N VAL A 250 0.57 -37.60 -15.35
CA VAL A 250 -0.42 -37.45 -16.42
C VAL A 250 0.31 -36.88 -17.63
N PRO A 251 0.74 -37.70 -18.58
CA PRO A 251 1.45 -37.23 -19.77
C PRO A 251 0.54 -36.42 -20.71
N ALA A 252 1.10 -35.74 -21.68
CA ALA A 252 0.36 -35.00 -22.69
C ALA A 252 -0.71 -35.90 -23.35
N GLY A 253 -1.95 -35.42 -23.40
CA GLY A 253 -3.11 -36.17 -23.86
C GLY A 253 -3.78 -37.08 -22.80
N GLY A 254 -3.12 -37.33 -21.67
CA GLY A 254 -3.71 -38.00 -20.52
C GLY A 254 -4.70 -37.12 -19.75
N HIS A 255 -5.65 -37.77 -19.06
CA HIS A 255 -6.60 -37.05 -18.21
C HIS A 255 -6.86 -37.82 -16.92
N LEU A 256 -6.47 -37.24 -15.79
CA LEU A 256 -6.82 -37.73 -14.45
C LEU A 256 -7.93 -36.89 -13.85
N ARG A 257 -9.03 -37.55 -13.48
CA ARG A 257 -10.11 -36.91 -12.73
C ARG A 257 -10.19 -37.48 -11.31
N LEU A 258 -10.18 -36.60 -10.32
CA LEU A 258 -10.36 -36.95 -8.91
C LEU A 258 -11.67 -36.36 -8.43
N ASP A 259 -12.65 -37.22 -8.12
CA ASP A 259 -13.94 -36.80 -7.61
C ASP A 259 -13.92 -36.51 -6.11
N ALA A 260 -14.97 -35.89 -5.59
CA ALA A 260 -15.11 -35.48 -4.21
C ALA A 260 -14.82 -36.60 -3.21
N GLY A 261 -14.02 -36.29 -2.18
CA GLY A 261 -13.65 -37.22 -1.10
C GLY A 261 -12.52 -38.19 -1.41
N VAL A 262 -11.88 -38.08 -2.57
CA VAL A 262 -10.67 -38.88 -2.87
C VAL A 262 -9.51 -38.39 -1.99
N VAL A 263 -8.84 -39.36 -1.35
CA VAL A 263 -7.61 -39.12 -0.57
C VAL A 263 -6.47 -39.90 -1.19
N LEU A 264 -5.43 -39.23 -1.65
CA LEU A 264 -4.21 -39.83 -2.13
C LEU A 264 -3.08 -39.54 -1.11
N LYS A 265 -2.46 -40.59 -0.61
CA LYS A 265 -1.32 -40.50 0.31
C LYS A 265 -0.03 -40.84 -0.43
N LEU A 266 0.94 -40.00 -0.34
CA LEU A 266 2.18 -40.09 -1.11
C LEU A 266 3.33 -40.54 -0.23
N ALA A 267 4.15 -41.46 -0.76
CA ALA A 267 5.37 -41.89 -0.09
C ALA A 267 6.40 -40.74 0.00
N SER A 268 7.33 -40.86 0.90
CA SER A 268 8.34 -39.83 1.18
C SER A 268 9.15 -39.47 -0.08
N GLY A 269 9.33 -38.15 -0.31
CA GLY A 269 10.18 -37.58 -1.36
C GLY A 269 9.61 -37.62 -2.78
N ILE A 270 8.46 -38.25 -3.03
CA ILE A 270 7.89 -38.32 -4.38
C ILE A 270 7.15 -37.03 -4.74
N GLY A 271 7.08 -36.72 -6.05
CA GLY A 271 6.31 -35.61 -6.62
C GLY A 271 5.35 -36.08 -7.69
N CYS A 272 4.30 -35.32 -7.93
CA CYS A 272 3.30 -35.56 -8.96
C CYS A 272 3.46 -34.60 -10.13
N TYR A 273 3.33 -35.11 -11.37
CA TYR A 273 3.53 -34.35 -12.60
C TYR A 273 2.30 -34.38 -13.49
N VAL A 274 1.98 -33.27 -14.10
CA VAL A 274 0.88 -33.14 -15.05
C VAL A 274 1.34 -32.35 -16.26
N ASP A 275 1.44 -33.02 -17.41
CA ASP A 275 1.65 -32.46 -18.74
C ASP A 275 0.37 -32.50 -19.59
N GLY A 276 -0.63 -33.27 -19.14
CA GLY A 276 -1.97 -33.40 -19.71
C GLY A 276 -3.00 -32.63 -18.87
N THR A 277 -4.13 -33.25 -18.58
CA THR A 277 -5.21 -32.61 -17.84
C THR A 277 -5.44 -33.24 -16.46
N LEU A 278 -5.47 -32.43 -15.42
CA LEU A 278 -5.89 -32.83 -14.08
C LEU A 278 -7.21 -32.12 -13.72
N THR A 279 -8.25 -32.86 -13.51
CA THR A 279 -9.53 -32.35 -13.01
C THR A 279 -9.72 -32.80 -11.57
N VAL A 280 -9.66 -31.89 -10.62
CA VAL A 280 -10.03 -32.13 -9.23
C VAL A 280 -11.43 -31.55 -9.01
N ALA A 281 -12.39 -32.40 -8.69
CA ALA A 281 -13.78 -32.05 -8.51
C ALA A 281 -14.24 -32.31 -7.05
N GLY A 282 -13.51 -31.71 -6.11
CA GLY A 282 -13.87 -31.75 -4.70
C GLY A 282 -15.08 -30.88 -4.37
N SER A 283 -15.50 -30.90 -3.12
CA SER A 283 -16.50 -30.00 -2.56
C SER A 283 -16.08 -29.53 -1.16
N ALA A 284 -16.73 -28.51 -0.62
CA ALA A 284 -16.44 -28.01 0.73
C ALA A 284 -16.60 -29.11 1.81
N SER A 285 -17.58 -30.01 1.66
CA SER A 285 -17.84 -31.12 2.60
C SER A 285 -17.01 -32.38 2.31
N ALA A 286 -16.49 -32.52 1.09
CA ALA A 286 -15.71 -33.66 0.66
C ALA A 286 -14.57 -33.20 -0.29
N PRO A 287 -13.56 -32.55 0.21
CA PRO A 287 -12.41 -32.12 -0.59
C PRO A 287 -11.64 -33.33 -1.11
N VAL A 288 -10.89 -33.09 -2.18
CA VAL A 288 -9.83 -34.02 -2.59
C VAL A 288 -8.57 -33.70 -1.81
N VAL A 289 -7.92 -34.71 -1.24
CA VAL A 289 -6.75 -34.53 -0.40
C VAL A 289 -5.52 -35.22 -1.01
N LEU A 290 -4.44 -34.46 -1.18
CA LEU A 290 -3.11 -34.95 -1.49
C LEU A 290 -2.22 -34.72 -0.25
N THR A 291 -1.75 -35.76 0.40
CA THR A 291 -1.00 -35.65 1.64
C THR A 291 0.10 -36.68 1.78
N SER A 292 0.84 -36.61 2.86
CA SER A 292 1.86 -37.61 3.20
C SER A 292 1.27 -38.96 3.61
N PHE A 293 2.01 -40.02 3.34
CA PHE A 293 1.74 -41.37 3.85
C PHE A 293 1.59 -41.40 5.38
N TYR A 294 2.26 -40.49 6.09
CA TYR A 294 2.25 -40.39 7.55
C TYR A 294 1.12 -39.52 8.11
N ASP A 295 0.20 -39.06 7.26
CA ASP A 295 -0.92 -38.18 7.70
C ASP A 295 -2.17 -39.01 8.07
N ASP A 296 -2.28 -39.38 9.35
CA ASP A 296 -3.43 -40.15 9.84
C ASP A 296 -4.70 -39.32 10.01
N ARG A 297 -4.60 -38.01 9.92
CA ARG A 297 -5.76 -37.10 9.96
C ARG A 297 -6.64 -37.23 8.71
N SER A 298 -6.06 -37.69 7.62
CA SER A 298 -6.73 -37.85 6.32
C SER A 298 -6.70 -39.31 5.89
N GLY A 299 -7.86 -39.97 5.75
CA GLY A 299 -7.95 -41.37 5.34
C GLY A 299 -7.44 -42.39 6.36
N GLY A 300 -7.30 -42.02 7.62
CA GLY A 300 -6.94 -42.89 8.76
C GLY A 300 -5.47 -43.31 8.79
N ASP A 301 -5.14 -44.16 9.81
CA ASP A 301 -3.81 -44.75 10.01
C ASP A 301 -3.52 -45.78 8.90
N THR A 302 -2.84 -45.34 7.85
CA THR A 302 -2.46 -46.20 6.71
C THR A 302 -1.12 -46.88 6.91
N ASN A 303 -0.22 -46.30 7.70
CA ASN A 303 1.08 -46.90 7.99
C ASN A 303 1.00 -47.92 9.15
N GLY A 304 -0.14 -47.99 9.85
CA GLY A 304 -0.39 -48.96 10.91
C GLY A 304 0.40 -48.75 12.20
N ASP A 305 0.94 -47.53 12.42
CA ASP A 305 1.80 -47.21 13.58
C ASP A 305 1.05 -46.58 14.77
N GLY A 306 -0.23 -46.28 14.61
CA GLY A 306 -1.12 -45.74 15.63
C GLY A 306 -0.83 -44.35 16.08
N ASN A 307 -0.05 -43.54 15.40
CA ASN A 307 0.49 -42.18 15.65
C ASN A 307 1.97 -42.18 16.13
N ALA A 308 2.72 -43.23 15.89
CA ALA A 308 4.16 -43.20 16.18
C ALA A 308 4.89 -42.25 15.24
N THR A 309 4.40 -42.06 14.01
CA THR A 309 4.85 -41.03 13.09
C THR A 309 3.79 -39.93 12.95
N ALA A 310 4.23 -38.71 12.65
CA ALA A 310 3.35 -37.55 12.49
C ALA A 310 3.53 -36.90 11.12
N PRO A 311 2.46 -36.34 10.55
CA PRO A 311 2.59 -35.54 9.36
C PRO A 311 3.43 -34.29 9.62
N ALA A 312 4.35 -34.00 8.71
CA ALA A 312 5.26 -32.86 8.79
C ALA A 312 5.56 -32.29 7.40
N PRO A 313 5.93 -31.01 7.30
CA PRO A 313 6.47 -30.44 6.07
C PRO A 313 7.64 -31.26 5.51
N LEU A 314 7.90 -31.16 4.20
CA LEU A 314 8.98 -31.84 3.45
C LEU A 314 8.80 -33.35 3.26
N GLN A 315 7.69 -33.93 3.64
CA GLN A 315 7.51 -35.40 3.51
C GLN A 315 7.30 -35.86 2.08
N TRP A 316 6.71 -35.06 1.21
CA TRP A 316 6.63 -35.31 -0.24
C TRP A 316 6.87 -34.04 -1.05
N ALA A 317 7.15 -34.15 -2.33
CA ALA A 317 7.65 -33.00 -3.08
C ALA A 317 6.57 -31.95 -3.35
N GLY A 318 5.38 -32.34 -3.79
CA GLY A 318 4.29 -31.46 -4.22
C GLY A 318 3.70 -31.84 -5.57
N LEU A 319 2.73 -31.07 -6.04
CA LEU A 319 2.09 -31.20 -7.33
C LEU A 319 2.71 -30.21 -8.32
N ARG A 320 3.06 -30.66 -9.52
CA ARG A 320 3.67 -29.84 -10.57
C ARG A 320 2.88 -29.97 -11.87
N LEU A 321 2.22 -28.87 -12.29
CA LEU A 321 1.55 -28.73 -13.56
C LEU A 321 2.48 -28.02 -14.53
N ARG A 322 2.72 -28.62 -15.68
CA ARG A 322 3.68 -28.13 -16.67
C ARG A 322 3.01 -27.71 -17.96
N ASP A 323 3.81 -27.26 -18.91
CA ASP A 323 3.37 -26.89 -20.24
C ASP A 323 2.43 -27.94 -20.85
N GLY A 324 1.22 -27.53 -21.25
CA GLY A 324 0.16 -28.42 -21.75
C GLY A 324 -0.93 -28.76 -20.72
N ALA A 325 -0.74 -28.41 -19.44
CA ALA A 325 -1.74 -28.65 -18.38
C ALA A 325 -2.77 -27.52 -18.20
N ASP A 326 -2.86 -26.56 -19.13
CA ASP A 326 -3.71 -25.34 -19.02
C ASP A 326 -5.19 -25.64 -18.80
N ALA A 327 -5.69 -26.77 -19.36
CA ALA A 327 -7.07 -27.18 -19.18
C ALA A 327 -7.36 -27.76 -17.79
N SER A 328 -6.36 -27.85 -16.91
CA SER A 328 -6.52 -28.40 -15.57
C SER A 328 -7.35 -27.48 -14.68
N GLN A 329 -8.24 -28.10 -13.91
CA GLN A 329 -9.07 -27.41 -12.94
C GLN A 329 -8.98 -28.10 -11.58
N LEU A 330 -8.52 -27.36 -10.57
CA LEU A 330 -8.35 -27.84 -9.20
C LEU A 330 -9.40 -27.17 -8.32
N SER A 331 -10.49 -27.87 -8.00
CA SER A 331 -11.55 -27.33 -7.17
C SER A 331 -11.60 -28.07 -5.83
N PHE A 332 -11.53 -27.33 -4.70
CA PHE A 332 -11.48 -27.89 -3.35
C PHE A 332 -10.39 -28.95 -3.18
N LEU A 333 -9.21 -28.70 -3.73
CA LEU A 333 -8.03 -29.48 -3.48
C LEU A 333 -7.41 -29.08 -2.12
N ARG A 334 -7.06 -30.07 -1.31
CA ARG A 334 -6.21 -29.91 -0.13
C ARG A 334 -4.84 -30.52 -0.37
N THR A 335 -3.78 -29.73 -0.22
CA THR A 335 -2.40 -30.26 -0.21
C THR A 335 -1.79 -30.06 1.18
N ARG A 336 -1.12 -31.08 1.70
CA ARG A 336 -0.51 -31.08 3.02
C ARG A 336 0.88 -31.73 3.00
N CYS A 337 1.77 -31.31 3.91
CA CYS A 337 3.08 -31.94 4.17
C CYS A 337 4.03 -31.90 2.97
N THR A 338 3.91 -30.88 2.11
CA THR A 338 4.70 -30.71 0.88
C THR A 338 6.06 -30.06 1.15
N GLY A 339 6.85 -29.84 0.09
CA GLY A 339 8.11 -29.11 0.14
C GLY A 339 9.37 -29.96 0.01
N GLY A 340 9.24 -31.28 -0.04
CA GLY A 340 10.34 -32.16 -0.42
C GLY A 340 10.90 -31.74 -1.78
N ALA A 341 12.20 -31.87 -1.98
CA ALA A 341 12.91 -31.42 -3.20
C ALA A 341 12.75 -29.90 -3.49
N TYR A 342 12.45 -29.08 -2.50
CA TYR A 342 12.26 -27.62 -2.63
C TYR A 342 11.15 -27.21 -3.59
N TRP A 343 10.04 -27.95 -3.60
CA TRP A 343 8.83 -27.62 -4.37
C TRP A 343 7.77 -27.00 -3.47
N ALA A 344 7.00 -26.08 -4.02
CA ALA A 344 5.78 -25.61 -3.39
C ALA A 344 4.71 -26.72 -3.38
N GLY A 345 3.68 -26.52 -2.57
CA GLY A 345 2.53 -27.44 -2.55
C GLY A 345 1.92 -27.64 -3.93
N VAL A 346 1.77 -26.57 -4.71
CA VAL A 346 1.38 -26.57 -6.12
C VAL A 346 2.39 -25.73 -6.90
N ASN A 347 2.88 -26.27 -8.03
CA ASN A 347 3.83 -25.59 -8.90
C ASN A 347 3.25 -25.50 -10.32
N LEU A 348 3.29 -24.32 -10.93
CA LEU A 348 2.81 -24.04 -12.28
C LEU A 348 3.98 -23.60 -13.16
N GLU A 349 4.24 -24.33 -14.23
CA GLU A 349 5.34 -24.07 -15.15
C GLU A 349 4.79 -23.90 -16.57
N ARG A 350 4.68 -22.65 -17.03
CA ARG A 350 4.02 -22.28 -18.29
C ARG A 350 2.62 -22.91 -18.38
N CYS A 351 1.85 -22.72 -17.29
CA CYS A 351 0.56 -23.38 -17.14
C CYS A 351 -0.46 -22.40 -16.57
N ASP A 352 -1.60 -22.27 -17.25
CA ASP A 352 -2.70 -21.37 -16.92
C ASP A 352 -3.88 -22.11 -16.23
N ALA A 353 -3.59 -23.15 -15.45
CA ALA A 353 -4.58 -23.94 -14.73
C ALA A 353 -5.46 -23.11 -13.77
N ALA A 354 -6.67 -23.56 -13.51
CA ALA A 354 -7.57 -22.94 -12.55
C ALA A 354 -7.49 -23.62 -11.17
N LEU A 355 -7.27 -22.81 -10.12
CA LEU A 355 -7.29 -23.19 -8.71
C LEU A 355 -8.47 -22.51 -8.03
N LEU A 356 -9.46 -23.25 -7.59
CA LEU A 356 -10.71 -22.74 -7.05
C LEU A 356 -10.97 -23.34 -5.66
N ASP A 357 -11.12 -22.49 -4.64
CA ASP A 357 -11.44 -22.95 -3.29
C ASP A 357 -10.43 -23.99 -2.74
N CYS A 358 -9.16 -23.92 -3.16
CA CYS A 358 -8.09 -24.82 -2.72
C CYS A 358 -7.55 -24.44 -1.35
N ASP A 359 -7.04 -25.45 -0.62
CA ASP A 359 -6.47 -25.31 0.71
C ASP A 359 -5.07 -25.93 0.72
N ILE A 360 -4.04 -25.08 0.70
CA ILE A 360 -2.62 -25.46 0.57
C ILE A 360 -1.92 -25.15 1.89
N ALA A 361 -1.48 -26.16 2.60
CA ALA A 361 -0.88 -25.95 3.92
C ALA A 361 0.19 -26.98 4.30
N ASP A 362 0.81 -26.73 5.45
CA ASP A 362 1.88 -27.58 6.00
C ASP A 362 3.00 -27.79 4.97
N GLY A 363 3.35 -26.74 4.21
CA GLY A 363 4.39 -26.79 3.18
C GLY A 363 5.76 -26.40 3.72
N GLY A 364 6.80 -27.18 3.44
CA GLY A 364 8.18 -26.85 3.84
C GLY A 364 8.90 -25.93 2.89
N TYR A 365 8.33 -25.62 1.70
CA TYR A 365 8.93 -24.74 0.70
C TYR A 365 7.87 -24.13 -0.22
N GLY A 366 7.23 -23.04 0.21
CA GLY A 366 6.20 -22.37 -0.58
C GLY A 366 4.86 -23.12 -0.61
N GLY A 367 3.79 -22.37 -0.79
CA GLY A 367 2.45 -22.92 -1.01
C GLY A 367 2.15 -23.05 -2.50
N LEU A 368 2.14 -21.93 -3.22
CA LEU A 368 1.97 -21.85 -4.66
C LEU A 368 3.20 -21.21 -5.30
N ALA A 369 3.84 -21.92 -6.22
CA ALA A 369 4.92 -21.38 -7.03
C ALA A 369 4.53 -21.39 -8.51
N MET A 370 4.93 -20.36 -9.24
CA MET A 370 4.73 -20.31 -10.68
C MET A 370 5.91 -19.68 -11.38
N ASP A 371 6.00 -19.82 -12.67
CA ASP A 371 6.86 -18.98 -13.47
C ASP A 371 6.13 -17.70 -13.91
N THR A 372 6.89 -16.69 -14.28
CA THR A 372 6.36 -15.37 -14.61
C THR A 372 5.53 -15.32 -15.90
N SER A 373 5.52 -16.38 -16.69
CA SER A 373 4.72 -16.51 -17.92
C SER A 373 3.34 -17.10 -17.67
N SER A 374 3.16 -17.84 -16.57
CA SER A 374 1.89 -18.47 -16.19
C SER A 374 0.82 -17.42 -15.81
N ARG A 375 -0.41 -17.64 -16.25
CA ARG A 375 -1.57 -16.77 -15.99
C ARG A 375 -2.75 -17.57 -15.41
N PRO A 376 -2.54 -18.29 -14.30
CA PRO A 376 -3.57 -19.13 -13.71
C PRO A 376 -4.74 -18.29 -13.19
N ARG A 377 -5.91 -18.91 -13.16
CA ARG A 377 -7.05 -18.40 -12.41
C ARG A 377 -7.00 -18.96 -10.99
N VAL A 378 -6.81 -18.08 -9.99
CA VAL A 378 -6.72 -18.49 -8.57
C VAL A 378 -7.80 -17.77 -7.79
N GLU A 379 -8.76 -18.49 -7.24
CA GLU A 379 -9.91 -17.89 -6.55
C GLU A 379 -10.19 -18.56 -5.21
N ARG A 380 -10.39 -17.77 -4.18
CA ARG A 380 -10.77 -18.17 -2.82
C ARG A 380 -9.90 -19.30 -2.24
N CYS A 381 -8.63 -19.31 -2.60
CA CYS A 381 -7.69 -20.27 -2.07
C CYS A 381 -7.17 -19.83 -0.71
N SER A 382 -7.01 -20.81 0.19
CA SER A 382 -6.36 -20.65 1.49
C SER A 382 -4.95 -21.22 1.43
N ILE A 383 -3.94 -20.43 1.78
CA ILE A 383 -2.54 -20.86 1.84
C ILE A 383 -2.04 -20.55 3.25
N HIS A 384 -1.65 -21.58 4.01
CA HIS A 384 -1.28 -21.35 5.40
C HIS A 384 -0.23 -22.33 5.92
N ASP A 385 0.45 -21.94 6.99
CA ASP A 385 1.48 -22.74 7.67
C ASP A 385 2.60 -23.21 6.71
N ILE A 386 3.06 -22.27 5.86
CA ILE A 386 4.12 -22.49 4.87
C ILE A 386 5.46 -22.03 5.42
N GLN A 387 6.50 -22.80 5.13
CA GLN A 387 7.88 -22.53 5.54
C GLN A 387 8.79 -22.29 4.34
N GLY A 388 10.00 -21.82 4.59
CA GLY A 388 11.11 -21.78 3.63
C GLY A 388 11.13 -20.56 2.70
N VAL A 389 10.02 -20.28 2.01
CA VAL A 389 9.85 -19.11 1.13
C VAL A 389 8.45 -18.52 1.31
N PRO A 390 8.17 -17.31 0.81
CA PRO A 390 6.84 -16.73 0.89
C PRO A 390 5.75 -17.67 0.36
N ALA A 391 4.53 -17.47 0.86
CA ALA A 391 3.40 -18.34 0.57
C ALA A 391 3.16 -18.53 -0.94
N VAL A 392 3.25 -17.45 -1.72
CA VAL A 392 3.11 -17.44 -3.18
C VAL A 392 4.31 -16.76 -3.81
N ILE A 393 4.95 -17.40 -4.77
CA ILE A 393 6.16 -16.93 -5.45
C ILE A 393 6.09 -17.12 -6.97
N GLY A 394 6.91 -16.36 -7.71
CA GLY A 394 7.02 -16.47 -9.16
C GLY A 394 5.93 -15.75 -9.94
N VAL A 395 5.12 -14.92 -9.29
CA VAL A 395 3.98 -14.27 -9.93
C VAL A 395 4.44 -13.14 -10.84
N GLY A 396 3.97 -13.14 -12.10
CA GLY A 396 4.01 -11.96 -12.96
C GLY A 396 2.88 -10.98 -12.59
N ILE A 397 3.15 -9.68 -12.52
CA ILE A 397 2.15 -8.67 -12.18
C ILE A 397 0.89 -8.76 -13.07
N ASN A 398 1.05 -9.19 -14.31
CA ASN A 398 -0.04 -9.33 -15.27
C ASN A 398 -0.95 -10.55 -15.00
N ALA A 399 -0.57 -11.45 -14.10
CA ALA A 399 -1.41 -12.55 -13.64
C ALA A 399 -2.35 -12.15 -12.49
N LEU A 400 -2.00 -11.11 -11.73
CA LEU A 400 -2.74 -10.69 -10.53
C LEU A 400 -4.24 -10.43 -10.73
N PRO A 401 -4.72 -9.88 -11.86
CA PRO A 401 -6.17 -9.71 -12.06
C PRO A 401 -7.00 -10.99 -11.98
N ALA A 402 -6.37 -12.16 -12.17
CA ALA A 402 -7.01 -13.47 -12.07
C ALA A 402 -6.88 -14.13 -10.67
N PHE A 403 -6.22 -13.45 -9.72
CA PHE A 403 -6.19 -13.85 -8.31
C PHE A 403 -7.33 -13.15 -7.58
N LEU A 404 -8.24 -13.90 -6.99
CA LEU A 404 -9.41 -13.33 -6.32
C LEU A 404 -9.60 -13.93 -4.94
N ASP A 405 -9.69 -13.07 -3.93
CA ASP A 405 -10.07 -13.40 -2.54
C ASP A 405 -9.18 -14.49 -1.90
N GLN A 406 -7.86 -14.34 -2.02
CA GLN A 406 -6.90 -15.24 -1.39
C GLN A 406 -6.77 -14.95 0.10
N THR A 407 -6.63 -15.99 0.91
CA THR A 407 -6.25 -15.88 2.33
C THR A 407 -4.89 -16.51 2.57
N ILE A 408 -3.99 -15.78 3.21
CA ILE A 408 -2.63 -16.26 3.54
C ILE A 408 -2.37 -16.01 5.02
N SER A 409 -1.90 -17.05 5.76
CA SER A 409 -1.63 -16.94 7.19
C SER A 409 -0.61 -17.97 7.70
N GLY A 410 0.06 -17.69 8.82
CA GLY A 410 0.97 -18.66 9.47
C GLY A 410 2.24 -19.00 8.69
N CYS A 411 2.59 -18.24 7.66
CA CYS A 411 3.74 -18.53 6.80
C CYS A 411 5.00 -17.86 7.34
N SER A 412 6.00 -18.64 7.75
CA SER A 412 7.19 -18.16 8.43
C SER A 412 8.11 -17.27 7.58
N ALA A 413 8.05 -17.37 6.25
CA ALA A 413 8.83 -16.53 5.34
C ALA A 413 8.00 -15.40 4.69
N GLY A 414 6.76 -15.22 5.15
CA GLY A 414 5.91 -14.10 4.77
C GLY A 414 4.53 -14.51 4.25
N ASN A 415 3.51 -13.81 4.74
CA ASN A 415 2.11 -14.00 4.42
C ASN A 415 1.68 -13.14 3.22
N PHE A 416 2.36 -13.23 2.09
CA PHE A 416 2.12 -12.37 0.94
C PHE A 416 2.30 -13.09 -0.41
N VAL A 417 1.86 -12.41 -1.46
CA VAL A 417 2.14 -12.75 -2.85
C VAL A 417 3.40 -12.01 -3.30
N ARG A 418 4.44 -12.74 -3.70
CA ARG A 418 5.68 -12.16 -4.24
C ARG A 418 5.60 -12.03 -5.75
N VAL A 419 5.70 -10.80 -6.23
CA VAL A 419 5.73 -10.47 -7.67
C VAL A 419 7.17 -10.51 -8.16
N ASP A 420 7.51 -11.49 -8.98
CA ASP A 420 8.87 -11.70 -9.48
C ASP A 420 9.10 -11.04 -10.85
N ASP A 421 8.06 -10.86 -11.66
CA ASP A 421 8.08 -10.00 -12.85
C ASP A 421 7.07 -8.85 -12.68
N ALA A 422 7.60 -7.66 -12.47
CA ALA A 422 6.83 -6.45 -12.21
C ALA A 422 6.71 -5.52 -13.44
N VAL A 423 6.88 -6.05 -14.64
CA VAL A 423 6.67 -5.28 -15.88
C VAL A 423 5.21 -5.39 -16.31
N VAL A 424 4.53 -4.25 -16.33
CA VAL A 424 3.11 -4.16 -16.72
C VAL A 424 2.99 -4.26 -18.24
N SER A 425 2.11 -5.14 -18.73
CA SER A 425 1.77 -5.22 -20.15
C SER A 425 0.31 -4.84 -20.39
N GLY A 426 0.08 -3.91 -21.31
CA GLY A 426 -1.27 -3.41 -21.60
C GLY A 426 -1.89 -2.65 -20.43
N SER A 427 -3.16 -2.86 -20.18
CA SER A 427 -3.90 -2.23 -19.08
C SER A 427 -4.35 -3.28 -18.08
N ILE A 428 -3.88 -3.16 -16.84
CA ILE A 428 -4.29 -4.05 -15.74
C ILE A 428 -4.86 -3.23 -14.58
N ALA A 429 -5.87 -3.79 -13.94
CA ALA A 429 -6.45 -3.25 -12.72
C ALA A 429 -6.23 -4.25 -11.57
N ILE A 430 -5.75 -3.74 -10.45
CA ILE A 430 -5.53 -4.52 -9.22
C ILE A 430 -6.39 -3.90 -8.12
N THR A 431 -7.19 -4.72 -7.49
CA THR A 431 -8.06 -4.38 -6.36
C THR A 431 -7.65 -5.18 -5.12
N ARG A 432 -8.22 -4.90 -3.97
CA ARG A 432 -7.98 -5.68 -2.75
C ARG A 432 -8.29 -7.18 -2.91
N ALA A 433 -9.28 -7.52 -3.74
CA ALA A 433 -9.60 -8.91 -4.02
C ALA A 433 -8.47 -9.67 -4.73
N ASN A 434 -7.57 -8.95 -5.42
CA ASN A 434 -6.44 -9.54 -6.13
C ASN A 434 -5.19 -9.72 -5.27
N VAL A 435 -5.21 -9.23 -4.03
CA VAL A 435 -4.03 -9.13 -3.17
C VAL A 435 -4.32 -9.76 -1.81
N ALA A 436 -3.55 -10.75 -1.44
CA ALA A 436 -3.65 -11.32 -0.09
C ALA A 436 -3.07 -10.35 0.95
N ASN A 437 -3.76 -10.19 2.07
CA ASN A 437 -3.35 -9.33 3.20
C ASN A 437 -3.02 -7.87 2.79
N ASP A 438 -3.65 -7.39 1.73
CA ASP A 438 -3.49 -6.04 1.17
C ASP A 438 -2.07 -5.68 0.68
N ALA A 439 -1.11 -6.62 0.67
CA ALA A 439 0.28 -6.37 0.33
C ALA A 439 0.72 -7.02 -0.99
N LEU A 440 1.30 -6.22 -1.87
CA LEU A 440 2.10 -6.67 -3.01
C LEU A 440 3.58 -6.47 -2.69
N VAL A 441 4.34 -7.55 -2.62
CA VAL A 441 5.78 -7.53 -2.39
C VAL A 441 6.49 -7.85 -3.70
N PHE A 442 7.37 -6.97 -4.11
CA PHE A 442 8.09 -7.10 -5.37
C PHE A 442 9.49 -7.68 -5.14
N ALA A 443 9.89 -8.65 -5.94
CA ALA A 443 11.27 -9.12 -6.03
C ALA A 443 12.07 -8.38 -7.12
N SER A 444 11.38 -7.67 -8.02
CA SER A 444 11.97 -6.90 -9.11
C SER A 444 11.43 -5.46 -9.12
N THR A 445 12.06 -4.63 -9.95
CA THR A 445 11.65 -3.23 -10.13
C THR A 445 10.29 -3.13 -10.81
N LEU A 446 9.33 -2.43 -10.19
CA LEU A 446 8.05 -2.13 -10.83
C LEU A 446 8.26 -1.20 -12.03
N HIS A 447 7.80 -1.62 -13.19
CA HIS A 447 7.87 -0.82 -14.41
C HIS A 447 6.52 -0.81 -15.14
N VAL A 448 6.00 0.38 -15.37
CA VAL A 448 4.83 0.63 -16.24
C VAL A 448 5.33 1.23 -17.54
N PRO A 449 5.57 0.44 -18.61
CA PRO A 449 6.12 0.93 -19.86
C PRO A 449 5.18 1.89 -20.60
N SER A 450 5.72 2.63 -21.57
CA SER A 450 4.90 3.49 -22.44
C SER A 450 3.77 2.70 -23.11
N GLY A 451 2.57 3.26 -23.07
CA GLY A 451 1.35 2.61 -23.57
C GLY A 451 0.69 1.62 -22.59
N ALA A 452 1.35 1.27 -21.49
CA ALA A 452 0.75 0.45 -20.43
C ALA A 452 0.05 1.30 -19.37
N THR A 453 -0.92 0.70 -18.68
CA THR A 453 -1.63 1.32 -17.55
C THR A 453 -1.70 0.36 -16.38
N LEU A 454 -1.30 0.84 -15.20
CA LEU A 454 -1.51 0.18 -13.92
C LEU A 454 -2.57 0.95 -13.13
N ASP A 455 -3.72 0.33 -12.90
CA ASP A 455 -4.82 0.88 -12.10
C ASP A 455 -4.87 0.18 -10.74
N LEU A 456 -4.67 0.93 -9.65
CA LEU A 456 -4.63 0.44 -8.28
C LEU A 456 -5.86 0.92 -7.52
N GLY A 457 -6.64 -0.01 -7.02
CA GLY A 457 -7.80 0.26 -6.18
C GLY A 457 -7.44 0.67 -4.74
N PRO A 458 -8.44 1.07 -3.93
CA PRO A 458 -8.23 1.52 -2.55
C PRO A 458 -7.63 0.45 -1.64
N GLY A 459 -6.73 0.88 -0.73
CA GLY A 459 -6.18 0.07 0.35
C GLY A 459 -5.07 -0.89 -0.04
N ILE A 460 -4.57 -0.82 -1.26
CA ILE A 460 -3.44 -1.65 -1.71
C ILE A 460 -2.13 -1.07 -1.20
N VAL A 461 -1.30 -1.94 -0.64
CA VAL A 461 0.05 -1.62 -0.18
C VAL A 461 1.08 -2.24 -1.13
N LEU A 462 1.98 -1.44 -1.65
CA LEU A 462 3.07 -1.88 -2.51
C LEU A 462 4.39 -1.74 -1.76
N LYS A 463 5.12 -2.83 -1.68
CA LYS A 463 6.41 -2.91 -0.98
C LYS A 463 7.51 -3.31 -1.98
N PRO A 464 8.18 -2.34 -2.62
CA PRO A 464 9.32 -2.62 -3.49
C PRO A 464 10.51 -3.15 -2.69
N PRO A 465 11.40 -3.92 -3.32
CA PRO A 465 12.62 -4.38 -2.66
C PRO A 465 13.53 -3.20 -2.35
N SER A 466 14.34 -3.35 -1.30
CA SER A 466 15.32 -2.34 -0.91
C SER A 466 16.21 -1.94 -2.10
N GLY A 467 16.39 -0.63 -2.31
CA GLY A 467 17.19 -0.08 -3.40
C GLY A 467 16.53 -0.03 -4.79
N SER A 468 15.31 -0.59 -4.96
CA SER A 468 14.61 -0.57 -6.25
C SER A 468 13.59 0.56 -6.31
N ALA A 469 13.58 1.33 -7.40
CA ALA A 469 12.58 2.36 -7.69
C ALA A 469 11.36 1.76 -8.41
N ALA A 470 10.26 2.51 -8.47
CA ALA A 470 9.16 2.24 -9.37
C ALA A 470 9.18 3.22 -10.54
N TYR A 471 9.25 2.71 -11.77
CA TYR A 471 9.31 3.52 -12.99
C TYR A 471 7.98 3.52 -13.72
N VAL A 472 7.54 4.70 -14.15
CA VAL A 472 6.29 4.88 -14.89
C VAL A 472 6.57 5.70 -16.15
N ASP A 473 6.60 5.05 -17.30
CA ASP A 473 6.66 5.65 -18.64
C ASP A 473 5.26 5.68 -19.30
N GLY A 474 4.33 4.86 -18.80
CA GLY A 474 2.93 4.78 -19.18
C GLY A 474 2.05 5.51 -18.17
N GLN A 475 0.97 4.89 -17.71
CA GLN A 475 0.03 5.51 -16.79
C GLN A 475 -0.05 4.74 -15.47
N LEU A 476 0.04 5.47 -14.36
CA LEU A 476 -0.26 4.99 -13.02
C LEU A 476 -1.53 5.68 -12.52
N ILE A 477 -2.57 4.89 -12.32
CA ILE A 477 -3.84 5.36 -11.75
C ILE A 477 -3.95 4.73 -10.36
N ALA A 478 -3.80 5.50 -9.31
CA ALA A 478 -3.92 5.01 -7.94
C ALA A 478 -5.12 5.70 -7.28
N ARG A 479 -6.15 4.90 -6.97
CA ARG A 479 -7.46 5.37 -6.50
C ARG A 479 -7.67 5.01 -5.03
N GLY A 480 -6.91 5.63 -4.15
CA GLY A 480 -7.12 5.52 -2.72
C GLY A 480 -8.35 6.29 -2.25
N THR A 481 -8.66 6.12 -0.97
CA THR A 481 -9.64 6.94 -0.24
C THR A 481 -9.04 7.38 1.09
N ALA A 482 -9.65 8.33 1.78
CA ALA A 482 -9.16 8.78 3.07
C ALA A 482 -9.06 7.63 4.11
N SER A 483 -9.97 6.65 4.05
CA SER A 483 -9.97 5.49 4.96
C SER A 483 -9.18 4.29 4.43
N ALA A 484 -8.87 4.27 3.13
CA ALA A 484 -8.15 3.17 2.48
C ALA A 484 -7.19 3.75 1.40
N PRO A 485 -6.12 4.44 1.80
CA PRO A 485 -5.16 4.99 0.86
C PRO A 485 -4.41 3.87 0.11
N VAL A 486 -3.92 4.19 -1.09
CA VAL A 486 -2.90 3.37 -1.73
C VAL A 486 -1.54 3.73 -1.12
N VAL A 487 -0.78 2.75 -0.69
CA VAL A 487 0.47 2.98 0.04
C VAL A 487 1.65 2.40 -0.73
N PHE A 488 2.65 3.23 -1.03
CA PHE A 488 3.95 2.80 -1.49
C PHE A 488 4.94 2.95 -0.33
N THR A 489 5.51 1.86 0.13
CA THR A 489 6.33 1.86 1.34
C THR A 489 7.51 0.91 1.28
N SER A 490 8.37 0.94 2.31
CA SER A 490 9.47 -0.01 2.46
C SER A 490 8.99 -1.43 2.71
N PHE A 491 9.76 -2.42 2.27
CA PHE A 491 9.55 -3.83 2.62
C PHE A 491 9.55 -4.08 4.15
N TYR A 492 10.26 -3.26 4.91
CA TYR A 492 10.38 -3.36 6.37
C TYR A 492 9.26 -2.62 7.13
N ASP A 493 8.22 -2.13 6.44
CA ASP A 493 7.15 -1.37 7.08
C ASP A 493 5.99 -2.27 7.50
N ASP A 494 6.07 -2.80 8.71
CA ASP A 494 5.04 -3.67 9.28
C ASP A 494 3.76 -2.92 9.68
N SER A 495 3.81 -1.59 9.75
CA SER A 495 2.63 -0.76 10.02
C SER A 495 1.62 -0.74 8.87
N ALA A 496 2.05 -1.15 7.66
CA ALA A 496 1.21 -1.26 6.48
C ALA A 496 1.14 -2.72 6.02
N ALA A 497 -0.06 -3.29 6.00
CA ALA A 497 -0.35 -4.66 5.60
C ALA A 497 0.42 -5.74 6.41
N GLY A 498 0.83 -5.41 7.62
CA GLY A 498 1.46 -6.33 8.57
C GLY A 498 2.91 -6.69 8.26
N ASP A 499 3.44 -7.62 9.09
CA ASP A 499 4.79 -8.17 8.97
C ASP A 499 4.92 -8.99 7.69
N THR A 500 5.51 -8.38 6.66
CA THR A 500 5.74 -9.03 5.37
C THR A 500 7.12 -9.67 5.27
N ASN A 501 8.08 -9.25 6.08
CA ASN A 501 9.42 -9.84 6.10
C ASN A 501 9.53 -11.03 7.06
N GLY A 502 8.52 -11.27 7.91
CA GLY A 502 8.45 -12.41 8.83
C GLY A 502 9.37 -12.30 10.04
N ASP A 503 9.87 -11.08 10.38
CA ASP A 503 10.81 -10.89 11.48
C ASP A 503 10.18 -10.42 12.81
N GLY A 504 8.88 -10.26 12.83
CA GLY A 504 8.07 -9.86 13.98
C GLY A 504 8.19 -8.39 14.37
N SER A 505 9.17 -7.67 14.00
CA SER A 505 9.54 -6.27 14.25
C SER A 505 11.04 -6.11 14.58
N ALA A 506 11.85 -7.09 14.19
CA ALA A 506 13.29 -7.00 14.37
C ALA A 506 13.92 -5.91 13.48
N THR A 507 13.30 -5.64 12.33
CA THR A 507 13.65 -4.50 11.48
C THR A 507 12.54 -3.46 11.51
N MET A 508 12.92 -2.20 11.33
CA MET A 508 11.98 -1.08 11.31
C MET A 508 12.11 -0.28 10.01
N PRO A 509 11.00 0.29 9.54
CA PRO A 509 11.07 1.16 8.38
C PRO A 509 11.83 2.44 8.70
N ALA A 510 12.64 2.90 7.76
CA ALA A 510 13.41 4.12 7.86
C ALA A 510 13.53 4.84 6.51
N PRO A 511 13.74 6.15 6.50
CA PRO A 511 14.10 6.86 5.28
C PRO A 511 15.29 6.22 4.55
N LEU A 512 15.40 6.43 3.24
CA LEU A 512 16.46 5.93 2.35
C LEU A 512 16.37 4.42 2.01
N GLN A 513 15.36 3.70 2.43
CA GLN A 513 15.28 2.25 2.16
C GLN A 513 14.95 1.91 0.71
N TRP A 514 14.23 2.77 0.00
CA TRP A 514 13.99 2.63 -1.44
C TRP A 514 13.98 4.00 -2.14
N PRO A 515 14.26 4.07 -3.46
CA PRO A 515 14.42 5.36 -4.13
C PRO A 515 13.14 6.19 -4.28
N GLY A 516 11.96 5.56 -4.41
CA GLY A 516 10.69 6.26 -4.63
C GLY A 516 10.07 6.00 -6.00
N LEU A 517 9.03 6.78 -6.33
CA LEU A 517 8.35 6.74 -7.63
C LEU A 517 9.05 7.67 -8.63
N ARG A 518 9.18 7.22 -9.86
CA ARG A 518 9.73 7.99 -10.95
C ARG A 518 8.78 7.98 -12.15
N LEU A 519 8.08 9.10 -12.34
CA LEU A 519 7.15 9.31 -13.43
C LEU A 519 7.88 10.04 -14.55
N ARG A 520 8.03 9.37 -15.69
CA ARG A 520 8.83 9.85 -16.81
C ARG A 520 7.96 10.31 -17.99
N ALA A 521 8.58 10.77 -19.06
CA ALA A 521 7.89 11.20 -20.26
C ALA A 521 6.87 10.15 -20.73
N GLY A 522 5.61 10.58 -20.96
CA GLY A 522 4.49 9.69 -21.29
C GLY A 522 3.53 9.43 -20.13
N SER A 523 3.95 9.66 -18.87
CA SER A 523 3.13 9.40 -17.69
C SER A 523 2.25 10.57 -17.24
N SER A 524 2.14 11.64 -18.01
CA SER A 524 1.38 12.86 -17.63
C SER A 524 -0.11 12.64 -17.38
N ALA A 525 -0.69 11.56 -17.92
CA ALA A 525 -2.07 11.17 -17.65
C ALA A 525 -2.24 10.38 -16.34
N SER A 526 -1.15 10.16 -15.59
CA SER A 526 -1.22 9.48 -14.28
C SER A 526 -2.02 10.31 -13.28
N ALA A 527 -2.79 9.62 -12.44
CA ALA A 527 -3.61 10.21 -11.40
C ALA A 527 -3.41 9.45 -10.08
N LEU A 528 -3.02 10.18 -9.05
CA LEU A 528 -2.79 9.65 -7.72
C LEU A 528 -3.78 10.35 -6.77
N ASP A 529 -4.76 9.61 -6.26
CA ASP A 529 -5.76 10.08 -5.30
C ASP A 529 -5.57 9.35 -3.98
N HIS A 530 -5.41 10.07 -2.86
CA HIS A 530 -5.19 9.52 -1.53
C HIS A 530 -4.08 8.46 -1.54
N VAL A 531 -2.90 8.85 -2.02
CA VAL A 531 -1.70 8.00 -2.07
C VAL A 531 -0.72 8.41 -1.00
N SER A 532 -0.21 7.45 -0.25
CA SER A 532 0.90 7.66 0.69
C SER A 532 2.19 7.06 0.12
N VAL A 533 3.25 7.86 0.02
CA VAL A 533 4.59 7.41 -0.39
C VAL A 533 5.55 7.69 0.76
N ARG A 534 6.23 6.65 1.26
CA ARG A 534 7.01 6.78 2.50
C ARG A 534 8.27 5.94 2.55
N TYR A 535 9.22 6.34 3.42
CA TYR A 535 10.53 5.70 3.66
C TYR A 535 11.44 5.70 2.43
N THR A 536 11.29 6.72 1.59
CA THR A 536 12.01 6.89 0.34
C THR A 536 13.32 7.69 0.53
N GLY A 537 13.98 7.99 -0.58
CA GLY A 537 15.19 8.82 -0.63
C GLY A 537 16.46 8.06 -0.92
N GLY A 538 16.39 6.74 -1.09
CA GLY A 538 17.49 5.93 -1.58
C GLY A 538 18.02 6.52 -2.91
N ALA A 539 19.32 6.45 -3.14
CA ALA A 539 19.98 7.07 -4.30
C ALA A 539 19.78 8.60 -4.41
N TYR A 540 19.46 9.29 -3.31
CA TYR A 540 19.22 10.74 -3.28
C TYR A 540 18.07 11.20 -4.17
N TRP A 541 17.00 10.39 -4.28
CA TRP A 541 15.80 10.76 -5.03
C TRP A 541 14.68 11.20 -4.07
N ALA A 542 13.84 12.11 -4.53
CA ALA A 542 12.64 12.49 -3.82
C ALA A 542 11.64 11.32 -3.76
N ALA A 543 10.66 11.40 -2.87
CA ALA A 543 9.63 10.38 -2.77
C ALA A 543 8.90 10.16 -4.11
N VAL A 544 8.62 11.24 -4.83
CA VAL A 544 8.11 11.23 -6.20
C VAL A 544 9.00 12.12 -7.08
N ASN A 545 9.42 11.61 -8.22
CA ASN A 545 10.27 12.33 -9.18
C ASN A 545 9.53 12.44 -10.51
N LEU A 546 9.40 13.65 -11.04
CA LEU A 546 8.76 13.95 -12.30
C LEU A 546 9.80 14.34 -13.34
N GLU A 547 9.81 13.62 -14.46
CA GLU A 547 10.75 13.83 -15.56
C GLU A 547 9.95 13.98 -16.87
N SER A 548 9.74 15.20 -17.30
CA SER A 548 8.88 15.53 -18.46
C SER A 548 7.48 14.94 -18.30
N SER A 549 6.94 15.04 -17.08
CA SER A 549 5.66 14.45 -16.70
C SER A 549 4.87 15.40 -15.81
N SER A 550 3.59 15.53 -16.13
CA SER A 550 2.68 16.47 -15.43
C SER A 550 1.44 15.75 -14.89
N PRO A 551 1.59 14.82 -13.94
CA PRO A 551 0.48 14.04 -13.39
C PRO A 551 -0.41 14.89 -12.47
N THR A 552 -1.56 14.33 -12.09
CA THR A 552 -2.42 14.86 -11.03
C THR A 552 -2.22 14.09 -9.74
N LEU A 553 -1.93 14.80 -8.64
CA LEU A 553 -1.83 14.29 -7.28
C LEU A 553 -2.88 14.98 -6.40
N ARG A 554 -3.80 14.22 -5.81
CA ARG A 554 -4.82 14.75 -4.90
C ARG A 554 -4.78 14.05 -3.57
N ASP A 555 -4.87 14.83 -2.48
CA ASP A 555 -4.90 14.30 -1.12
C ASP A 555 -3.78 13.28 -0.84
N CYS A 556 -2.63 13.47 -1.49
CA CYS A 556 -1.47 12.59 -1.36
C CYS A 556 -0.61 12.99 -0.17
N GLU A 557 -0.03 12.00 0.51
CA GLU A 557 0.91 12.21 1.59
C GLU A 557 2.29 11.65 1.21
N LEU A 558 3.28 12.53 1.09
CA LEU A 558 4.68 12.16 0.91
C LEU A 558 5.38 12.35 2.26
N ARG A 559 5.86 11.25 2.84
CA ARG A 559 6.35 11.29 4.22
C ARG A 559 7.56 10.41 4.46
N ASP A 560 8.31 10.74 5.51
CA ASP A 560 9.47 9.94 5.94
C ASP A 560 10.46 9.70 4.78
N ALA A 561 10.66 10.73 3.96
CA ALA A 561 11.60 10.68 2.84
C ALA A 561 12.95 11.26 3.25
N GLY A 562 14.01 10.53 2.97
CA GLY A 562 15.38 10.95 3.33
C GLY A 562 15.95 12.03 2.41
N TYR A 563 15.33 12.29 1.24
CA TYR A 563 15.80 13.28 0.27
C TYR A 563 14.66 13.86 -0.57
N GLY A 564 14.05 14.97 -0.10
CA GLY A 564 12.98 15.64 -0.83
C GLY A 564 11.65 14.87 -0.88
N GLY A 565 10.56 15.59 -1.00
CA GLY A 565 9.23 15.03 -1.17
C GLY A 565 8.88 14.84 -2.65
N LEU A 566 8.77 15.93 -3.40
CA LEU A 566 8.46 15.94 -4.82
C LEU A 566 9.56 16.68 -5.60
N ALA A 567 10.16 16.02 -6.56
CA ALA A 567 11.14 16.62 -7.47
C ALA A 567 10.55 16.80 -8.86
N LEU A 568 10.79 17.96 -9.46
CA LEU A 568 10.36 18.31 -10.80
C LEU A 568 11.56 18.64 -11.68
N ASP A 569 11.46 18.32 -12.96
CA ASP A 569 12.31 18.97 -13.96
C ASP A 569 11.63 20.23 -14.54
N ALA A 570 12.34 20.97 -15.35
CA ALA A 570 11.86 22.24 -15.89
C ALA A 570 10.65 22.13 -16.85
N SER A 571 10.33 20.94 -17.32
CA SER A 571 9.21 20.66 -18.24
C SER A 571 7.97 20.12 -17.53
N SER A 572 8.09 19.78 -16.24
CA SER A 572 7.01 19.19 -15.46
C SER A 572 6.14 20.26 -14.80
N GLU A 573 4.85 20.25 -15.10
CA GLU A 573 3.84 21.14 -14.52
C GLU A 573 2.69 20.29 -13.90
N PRO A 574 2.91 19.60 -12.77
CA PRO A 574 1.90 18.74 -12.16
C PRO A 574 0.76 19.55 -11.55
N ARG A 575 -0.40 18.92 -11.39
CA ARG A 575 -1.46 19.43 -10.54
C ARG A 575 -1.42 18.72 -9.19
N VAL A 576 -1.10 19.44 -8.14
CA VAL A 576 -0.99 18.92 -6.76
C VAL A 576 -1.99 19.63 -5.87
N GLU A 577 -3.02 18.91 -5.43
CA GLU A 577 -4.09 19.46 -4.61
C GLU A 577 -4.08 18.82 -3.23
N ARG A 578 -4.04 19.63 -2.18
CA ARG A 578 -4.03 19.22 -0.76
C ARG A 578 -2.95 18.16 -0.47
N GLY A 579 -1.80 18.30 -1.13
CA GLY A 579 -0.62 17.48 -0.89
C GLY A 579 -0.03 17.74 0.49
N ARG A 580 0.34 16.69 1.20
CA ARG A 580 0.95 16.76 2.53
C ARG A 580 2.37 16.24 2.47
N PHE A 581 3.32 17.05 2.91
CA PHE A 581 4.73 16.69 2.99
C PHE A 581 5.12 16.62 4.48
N VAL A 582 5.49 15.44 4.96
CA VAL A 582 5.69 15.21 6.39
C VAL A 582 7.02 14.51 6.66
N ARG A 583 7.85 15.09 7.51
CA ARG A 583 9.18 14.56 7.87
C ARG A 583 10.05 14.29 6.63
N ILE A 584 10.18 15.30 5.78
CA ILE A 584 11.05 15.25 4.60
C ILE A 584 12.45 15.74 5.00
N GLY A 585 13.47 14.95 4.70
CA GLY A 585 14.87 15.25 4.99
C GLY A 585 15.70 15.53 3.74
N GLY A 586 16.94 15.96 3.94
CA GLY A 586 17.97 16.10 2.90
C GLY A 586 17.74 17.19 1.85
N ALA A 587 16.52 17.41 1.42
CA ALA A 587 16.13 18.43 0.45
C ALA A 587 14.73 18.97 0.79
N PRO A 588 14.31 20.13 0.21
CA PRO A 588 12.99 20.70 0.47
C PRO A 588 11.82 19.77 0.14
N ALA A 589 10.65 20.10 0.72
CA ALA A 589 9.41 19.37 0.45
C ALA A 589 9.12 19.26 -1.05
N VAL A 590 9.31 20.34 -1.81
CA VAL A 590 9.25 20.34 -3.28
C VAL A 590 10.49 21.04 -3.83
N LEU A 591 11.12 20.47 -4.83
CA LEU A 591 12.31 21.01 -5.49
C LEU A 591 12.20 20.91 -7.02
N GLY A 592 12.94 21.79 -7.72
CA GLY A 592 12.98 21.80 -9.17
C GLY A 592 11.80 22.53 -9.84
N ALA A 593 10.93 23.18 -9.09
CA ALA A 593 9.76 23.83 -9.66
C ALA A 593 10.11 25.01 -10.58
N THR A 594 9.28 25.23 -11.60
CA THR A 594 9.22 26.45 -12.37
C THR A 594 8.10 27.35 -11.81
N TYR A 595 8.09 28.64 -12.13
CA TYR A 595 6.96 29.51 -11.77
C TYR A 595 5.64 29.02 -12.40
N ALA A 596 5.70 28.41 -13.55
CA ALA A 596 4.53 27.80 -14.18
C ALA A 596 4.01 26.60 -13.37
N ALA A 597 4.91 25.75 -12.91
CA ALA A 597 4.56 24.61 -12.06
C ALA A 597 3.92 25.03 -10.74
N VAL A 598 4.35 26.15 -10.13
CA VAL A 598 3.79 26.64 -8.85
C VAL A 598 2.27 26.83 -8.95
N THR A 599 1.74 27.24 -10.10
CA THR A 599 0.30 27.45 -10.27
C THR A 599 -0.53 26.16 -10.14
N GLY A 600 0.10 25.01 -10.28
CA GLY A 600 -0.52 23.68 -10.13
C GLY A 600 -0.62 23.20 -8.68
N PHE A 601 0.10 23.82 -7.75
CA PHE A 601 0.02 23.48 -6.33
C PHE A 601 -1.13 24.23 -5.67
N LEU A 602 -2.02 23.53 -4.99
CA LEU A 602 -3.18 24.11 -4.35
C LEU A 602 -3.38 23.53 -2.95
N ASP A 603 -3.37 24.40 -1.94
CA ASP A 603 -3.64 24.05 -0.53
C ASP A 603 -2.73 22.94 0.02
N CYS A 604 -1.48 22.93 -0.40
CA CYS A 604 -0.49 21.96 0.04
C CYS A 604 0.16 22.38 1.37
N THR A 605 0.54 21.40 2.20
CA THR A 605 1.12 21.64 3.52
C THR A 605 2.42 20.87 3.70
N ALA A 606 3.34 21.44 4.48
CA ALA A 606 4.57 20.76 4.87
C ALA A 606 4.78 20.89 6.39
N SER A 607 5.23 19.81 7.02
CA SER A 607 5.49 19.79 8.46
C SER A 607 6.66 18.88 8.83
N GLN A 608 7.44 19.30 9.83
CA GLN A 608 8.58 18.55 10.36
C GLN A 608 9.62 18.19 9.26
N CYS A 609 9.78 19.04 8.26
CA CYS A 609 10.71 18.83 7.15
C CYS A 609 12.07 19.45 7.47
N SER A 610 13.05 18.64 7.87
CA SER A 610 14.40 19.09 8.17
C SER A 610 15.18 19.57 6.94
N GLY A 611 14.76 19.18 5.73
CA GLY A 611 15.28 19.68 4.46
C GLY A 611 14.62 20.99 3.99
N GLY A 612 13.60 21.47 4.72
CA GLY A 612 12.83 22.67 4.42
C GLY A 612 11.37 22.39 4.05
N GLY A 613 10.45 23.02 4.75
CA GLY A 613 8.99 22.85 4.54
C GLY A 613 8.43 23.79 3.46
N TYR A 614 9.09 23.96 2.34
CA TYR A 614 8.75 24.94 1.31
C TYR A 614 8.84 24.36 -0.11
N LEU A 615 8.30 25.14 -1.06
CA LEU A 615 8.46 24.91 -2.50
C LEU A 615 9.65 25.70 -3.03
N ARG A 616 10.65 25.00 -3.58
CA ARG A 616 11.86 25.58 -4.17
C ARG A 616 11.71 25.75 -5.68
N ILE A 617 11.89 26.99 -6.14
CA ILE A 617 11.83 27.38 -7.55
C ILE A 617 13.25 27.44 -8.09
N ASP A 618 13.60 26.54 -9.01
CA ASP A 618 14.93 26.42 -9.57
C ASP A 618 15.03 26.94 -11.02
N SER A 619 13.91 27.25 -11.67
CA SER A 619 13.86 27.82 -13.02
C SER A 619 13.14 29.16 -13.06
N ALA A 620 13.77 30.14 -13.69
CA ALA A 620 13.61 31.56 -13.41
C ALA A 620 12.74 32.35 -14.38
N THR A 621 12.37 31.86 -15.55
CA THR A 621 11.74 32.71 -16.59
C THR A 621 10.23 32.54 -16.64
N VAL A 622 9.49 33.65 -16.56
CA VAL A 622 8.06 33.73 -16.83
C VAL A 622 7.87 34.30 -18.23
N SER A 623 7.41 33.46 -19.17
CA SER A 623 7.21 33.81 -20.59
C SER A 623 5.75 33.82 -21.02
N ARG A 624 4.83 33.46 -20.13
CA ARG A 624 3.37 33.46 -20.32
C ARG A 624 2.66 34.11 -19.14
N ALA A 625 1.36 34.28 -19.22
CA ALA A 625 0.58 34.79 -18.08
C ALA A 625 0.45 33.74 -16.98
N LEU A 626 0.86 34.09 -15.77
CA LEU A 626 0.76 33.29 -14.56
C LEU A 626 0.11 34.08 -13.43
N SER A 627 -0.68 33.42 -12.62
CA SER A 627 -1.27 33.97 -11.40
C SER A 627 -0.96 33.06 -10.23
N ILE A 628 -0.30 33.58 -9.19
CA ILE A 628 0.10 32.85 -7.98
C ILE A 628 -0.58 33.52 -6.80
N GLY A 629 -1.33 32.77 -6.01
CA GLY A 629 -1.95 33.19 -4.76
C GLY A 629 -1.39 32.43 -3.56
N VAL A 630 -1.82 32.77 -2.37
CA VAL A 630 -1.37 32.12 -1.13
C VAL A 630 -1.62 30.62 -1.13
N ARG A 631 -2.67 30.15 -1.80
CA ARG A 631 -2.98 28.72 -1.95
C ARG A 631 -1.93 27.94 -2.74
N ASN A 632 -1.08 28.62 -3.50
CA ASN A 632 0.00 27.99 -4.28
C ASN A 632 1.31 27.87 -3.47
N GLN A 633 1.38 28.41 -2.26
CA GLN A 633 2.52 28.25 -1.38
C GLN A 633 2.46 26.89 -0.65
N ILE A 634 3.63 26.33 -0.38
CA ILE A 634 3.80 25.21 0.55
C ILE A 634 4.53 25.78 1.77
N GLY A 635 3.98 25.54 2.95
CA GLY A 635 4.44 26.26 4.14
C GLY A 635 4.06 27.74 4.05
N SER A 636 4.99 28.62 4.43
CA SER A 636 4.71 30.06 4.53
C SER A 636 5.41 30.90 3.46
N ALA A 637 6.16 30.27 2.52
CA ALA A 637 6.94 31.01 1.54
C ALA A 637 7.20 30.25 0.24
N LEU A 638 7.41 30.99 -0.85
CA LEU A 638 8.02 30.53 -2.10
C LEU A 638 9.52 30.84 -2.05
N VAL A 639 10.36 29.84 -2.22
CA VAL A 639 11.82 30.02 -2.17
C VAL A 639 12.41 29.93 -3.57
N ALA A 640 13.02 31.00 -4.06
CA ALA A 640 13.66 31.05 -5.36
C ALA A 640 15.19 30.91 -5.22
N THR A 641 15.75 29.87 -5.81
CA THR A 641 17.21 29.68 -5.90
C THR A 641 17.78 30.26 -7.18
N ALA A 642 16.95 30.60 -8.14
CA ALA A 642 17.33 31.25 -9.38
C ALA A 642 16.70 32.66 -9.47
N ASN A 643 17.29 33.50 -10.32
CA ASN A 643 16.80 34.85 -10.58
C ASN A 643 15.39 34.78 -11.23
N LEU A 644 14.45 35.62 -10.81
CA LEU A 644 13.15 35.74 -11.47
C LEU A 644 13.26 36.72 -12.65
N HIS A 645 12.96 36.27 -13.84
CA HIS A 645 12.85 37.09 -15.03
C HIS A 645 11.44 37.01 -15.62
N VAL A 646 10.71 38.13 -15.56
CA VAL A 646 9.43 38.24 -16.29
C VAL A 646 9.74 38.76 -17.67
N ALA A 647 9.79 37.88 -18.65
CA ALA A 647 10.13 38.24 -20.04
C ALA A 647 9.10 39.20 -20.66
N ALA A 648 9.44 39.90 -21.72
CA ALA A 648 8.58 40.91 -22.38
C ALA A 648 7.20 40.33 -22.82
N SER A 649 7.14 39.02 -23.10
CA SER A 649 5.88 38.31 -23.42
C SER A 649 5.16 37.76 -22.18
N GLY A 650 5.80 37.79 -21.02
CA GLY A 650 5.31 37.20 -19.78
C GLY A 650 4.47 38.18 -18.94
N SER A 651 3.57 37.65 -18.17
CA SER A 651 2.82 38.40 -17.14
C SER A 651 2.77 37.55 -15.86
N LEU A 652 3.19 38.14 -14.73
CA LEU A 652 3.12 37.51 -13.41
C LEU A 652 2.23 38.32 -12.48
N SER A 653 1.17 37.69 -11.97
CA SER A 653 0.30 38.28 -10.95
C SER A 653 0.52 37.58 -9.63
N LEU A 654 0.88 38.31 -8.58
CA LEU A 654 1.03 37.83 -7.21
C LEU A 654 -0.11 38.34 -6.35
N GLY A 655 -0.86 37.42 -5.75
CA GLY A 655 -1.95 37.73 -4.85
C GLY A 655 -1.49 38.07 -3.43
N SER A 656 -2.42 38.62 -2.63
CA SER A 656 -2.18 38.97 -1.22
C SER A 656 -1.70 37.77 -0.40
N GLY A 657 -0.80 38.01 0.56
CA GLY A 657 -0.27 37.00 1.48
C GLY A 657 0.92 36.19 0.96
N ILE A 658 1.37 36.44 -0.27
CA ILE A 658 2.58 35.78 -0.79
C ILE A 658 3.83 36.29 -0.06
N VAL A 659 4.65 35.34 0.37
CA VAL A 659 6.03 35.60 0.78
C VAL A 659 6.98 34.96 -0.22
N TRP A 660 7.77 35.78 -0.89
CA TRP A 660 8.81 35.36 -1.81
C TRP A 660 10.17 35.51 -1.13
N LYS A 661 10.97 34.47 -1.11
CA LYS A 661 12.31 34.51 -0.51
C LYS A 661 13.39 34.21 -1.54
N GLY A 662 14.32 35.12 -1.71
CA GLY A 662 15.50 34.97 -2.57
C GLY A 662 16.72 34.46 -1.82
N VAL A 663 17.46 33.51 -2.43
CA VAL A 663 18.78 33.13 -1.92
C VAL A 663 19.85 34.15 -2.27
N GLY A 664 21.02 34.06 -1.66
CA GLY A 664 22.10 35.03 -1.82
C GLY A 664 22.42 35.39 -3.28
N GLY A 665 22.39 36.67 -3.61
CA GLY A 665 22.66 37.22 -4.94
C GLY A 665 21.50 37.09 -5.96
N SER A 666 20.36 36.47 -5.63
CA SER A 666 19.22 36.43 -6.52
C SER A 666 18.59 37.81 -6.75
N TRP A 667 17.94 38.00 -7.90
CA TRP A 667 17.29 39.27 -8.26
C TRP A 667 15.96 38.97 -9.02
N ILE A 668 15.09 39.99 -9.06
CA ILE A 668 13.88 40.00 -9.85
C ILE A 668 14.03 41.04 -10.96
N HIS A 669 13.84 40.62 -12.23
CA HIS A 669 13.89 41.50 -13.39
C HIS A 669 12.61 41.40 -14.19
N VAL A 670 12.01 42.54 -14.52
CA VAL A 670 10.72 42.63 -15.19
C VAL A 670 10.88 43.42 -16.49
N ASP A 671 10.79 42.73 -17.63
CA ASP A 671 10.63 43.34 -18.96
C ASP A 671 9.16 43.32 -19.41
N GLY A 672 8.39 42.39 -18.92
CA GLY A 672 6.98 42.15 -19.22
C GLY A 672 6.02 42.81 -18.25
N GLU A 673 5.09 42.05 -17.72
CA GLU A 673 4.09 42.57 -16.80
C GLU A 673 4.21 41.93 -15.41
N LEU A 674 4.32 42.77 -14.36
CA LEU A 674 4.23 42.33 -12.96
C LEU A 674 3.07 43.02 -12.27
N ARG A 675 2.16 42.27 -11.69
CA ARG A 675 1.06 42.80 -10.87
C ARG A 675 1.14 42.21 -9.46
N VAL A 676 1.26 43.07 -8.50
CA VAL A 676 1.16 42.80 -7.07
C VAL A 676 -0.03 43.56 -6.54
N ALA A 677 -0.99 42.81 -5.96
CA ALA A 677 -2.21 43.39 -5.41
C ALA A 677 -2.43 42.92 -3.96
N GLY A 678 -2.22 43.81 -3.00
CA GLY A 678 -2.29 43.51 -1.58
C GLY A 678 -0.92 43.18 -0.96
N PRO A 679 -0.86 42.82 0.32
CA PRO A 679 0.40 42.59 1.01
C PRO A 679 1.16 41.39 0.41
N VAL A 680 2.28 41.63 -0.21
CA VAL A 680 3.26 40.65 -0.72
C VAL A 680 4.62 41.02 -0.16
N THR A 681 5.31 40.07 0.41
CA THR A 681 6.66 40.30 0.97
C THR A 681 7.73 39.68 0.07
N PHE A 682 8.70 40.49 -0.34
CA PHE A 682 9.92 40.04 -1.02
C PHE A 682 11.07 40.15 -0.03
N THR A 683 11.69 39.07 0.35
CA THR A 683 12.74 39.07 1.38
C THR A 683 13.83 38.03 1.11
N SER A 684 14.78 37.93 2.04
CA SER A 684 15.84 36.95 2.01
C SER A 684 15.42 35.55 2.47
N PHE A 685 16.06 34.53 1.95
CA PHE A 685 15.96 33.14 2.44
C PHE A 685 16.27 33.03 3.95
N TYR A 686 17.12 33.89 4.48
CA TYR A 686 17.52 33.90 5.90
C TYR A 686 16.61 34.73 6.81
N ASP A 687 15.52 35.26 6.29
CA ASP A 687 14.63 36.13 7.05
C ASP A 687 13.47 35.32 7.66
N ASP A 688 13.61 34.90 8.90
CA ASP A 688 12.63 34.09 9.60
C ASP A 688 11.40 34.88 10.08
N LEU A 689 11.51 36.24 10.06
CA LEU A 689 10.40 37.11 10.46
C LEU A 689 9.20 36.98 9.51
N TYR A 690 9.45 36.74 8.21
CA TYR A 690 8.42 36.55 7.20
C TYR A 690 8.54 35.17 6.60
N GLY A 691 7.43 34.40 6.61
CA GLY A 691 7.39 33.05 6.07
C GLY A 691 8.11 32.00 6.90
N GLY A 692 8.50 32.32 8.14
CA GLY A 692 9.13 31.40 9.10
C GLY A 692 10.53 30.93 8.73
N ASP A 693 11.09 30.05 9.55
CA ASP A 693 12.40 29.43 9.35
C ASP A 693 12.37 28.49 8.12
N THR A 694 12.80 29.04 6.98
CA THR A 694 12.88 28.28 5.72
C THR A 694 14.22 27.60 5.51
N ASN A 695 15.29 28.09 6.15
CA ASN A 695 16.62 27.49 6.07
C ASN A 695 16.84 26.37 7.10
N GLY A 696 15.92 26.22 8.07
CA GLY A 696 15.94 25.16 9.07
C GLY A 696 17.01 25.31 10.15
N ASP A 697 17.52 26.55 10.39
CA ASP A 697 18.61 26.81 11.33
C ASP A 697 18.13 27.19 12.74
N GLY A 698 16.81 27.28 12.96
CA GLY A 698 16.21 27.63 14.25
C GLY A 698 16.46 29.09 14.66
N GLY A 699 16.71 30.02 13.72
CA GLY A 699 16.98 31.41 13.95
C GLY A 699 18.47 31.72 14.21
N ALA A 700 19.37 30.83 13.80
CA ALA A 700 20.81 31.09 13.84
C ALA A 700 21.21 32.17 12.84
N THR A 701 20.48 32.32 11.74
CA THR A 701 20.58 33.43 10.80
C THR A 701 19.31 34.27 10.82
N VAL A 702 19.44 35.53 10.49
CA VAL A 702 18.33 36.51 10.48
C VAL A 702 18.38 37.35 9.21
N GLY A 703 17.24 37.96 8.87
CA GLY A 703 17.17 38.89 7.78
C GLY A 703 18.11 40.07 8.00
N ALA A 704 19.00 40.33 7.05
CA ALA A 704 20.01 41.38 7.09
C ALA A 704 20.16 42.05 5.72
N PRO A 705 20.70 43.31 5.69
CA PRO A 705 21.02 43.93 4.42
C PRO A 705 21.94 43.08 3.54
N MET A 706 21.89 43.27 2.21
CA MET A 706 22.77 42.66 1.19
C MET A 706 22.62 41.16 1.00
N GLN A 707 21.56 40.55 1.52
CA GLN A 707 21.35 39.10 1.36
C GLN A 707 20.79 38.69 -0.01
N TRP A 708 20.10 39.58 -0.73
CA TRP A 708 19.71 39.41 -2.13
C TRP A 708 19.72 40.74 -2.88
N ALA A 709 19.64 40.75 -4.21
CA ALA A 709 19.96 41.96 -4.95
C ALA A 709 18.81 42.97 -5.00
N GLY A 710 17.57 42.57 -5.17
CA GLY A 710 16.38 43.43 -5.24
C GLY A 710 15.55 43.28 -6.51
N LEU A 711 14.64 44.22 -6.78
CA LEU A 711 13.74 44.28 -7.92
C LEU A 711 14.18 45.32 -8.94
N ARG A 712 14.12 44.95 -10.23
CA ARG A 712 14.40 45.84 -11.32
C ARG A 712 13.26 45.85 -12.34
N ILE A 713 12.59 46.97 -12.52
CA ILE A 713 11.51 47.18 -13.48
C ILE A 713 12.12 47.94 -14.69
N ALA A 714 12.26 47.18 -15.79
CA ALA A 714 12.90 47.74 -16.99
C ALA A 714 11.99 48.71 -17.75
N ALA A 715 12.59 49.52 -18.61
CA ALA A 715 11.87 50.42 -19.48
C ALA A 715 10.86 49.67 -20.34
N GLY A 716 9.58 50.11 -20.34
CA GLY A 716 8.48 49.47 -21.09
C GLY A 716 7.77 48.34 -20.35
N ALA A 717 8.28 47.89 -19.20
CA ALA A 717 7.56 46.95 -18.30
C ALA A 717 6.23 47.56 -17.84
N ARG A 718 5.23 46.73 -17.59
CA ARG A 718 3.86 47.13 -17.24
C ARG A 718 3.44 46.56 -15.88
N GLY A 719 2.42 47.18 -15.29
CA GLY A 719 1.79 46.65 -14.08
C GLY A 719 1.92 47.56 -12.89
N ALA A 720 1.94 46.96 -11.70
CA ALA A 720 2.05 47.72 -10.47
C ALA A 720 2.61 46.85 -9.32
N LEU A 721 3.33 47.49 -8.40
CA LEU A 721 3.44 47.04 -7.03
C LEU A 721 2.47 47.86 -6.18
N ASP A 722 1.52 47.17 -5.58
CA ASP A 722 0.51 47.81 -4.71
C ASP A 722 0.37 46.97 -3.43
N GLY A 723 0.90 47.44 -2.33
CA GLY A 723 0.97 46.76 -1.04
C GLY A 723 2.20 45.85 -0.86
N ALA A 724 3.29 46.09 -1.55
CA ALA A 724 4.51 45.29 -1.44
C ALA A 724 5.45 45.71 -0.31
N LEU A 725 6.07 44.76 0.37
CA LEU A 725 7.22 44.94 1.23
C LEU A 725 8.46 44.34 0.58
N VAL A 726 9.52 45.10 0.45
CA VAL A 726 10.82 44.67 -0.07
C VAL A 726 11.89 44.91 0.98
N ARG A 727 12.59 43.85 1.41
CA ARG A 727 13.56 43.98 2.50
C ARG A 727 14.77 43.04 2.36
N CYS A 728 15.79 43.29 3.18
CA CYS A 728 17.05 42.52 3.21
C CYS A 728 17.84 42.55 1.89
N THR A 729 17.68 43.62 1.11
CA THR A 729 18.24 43.78 -0.24
C THR A 729 19.57 44.54 -0.25
N GLY A 730 20.03 44.89 -1.45
CA GLY A 730 21.23 45.68 -1.68
C GLY A 730 22.45 44.85 -1.98
N GLY A 731 22.30 43.52 -2.14
CA GLY A 731 23.33 42.67 -2.72
C GLY A 731 23.74 43.21 -4.10
N ALA A 732 25.01 43.06 -4.47
CA ALA A 732 25.61 43.64 -5.68
C ALA A 732 25.55 45.18 -5.78
N TYR A 733 25.34 45.88 -4.66
CA TYR A 733 25.28 47.34 -4.59
C TYR A 733 24.14 47.97 -5.39
N TRP A 734 23.03 47.25 -5.54
CA TRP A 734 21.83 47.67 -6.25
C TRP A 734 20.81 48.29 -5.30
N PRO A 735 19.98 49.26 -5.78
CA PRO A 735 18.82 49.68 -5.00
C PRO A 735 17.87 48.50 -4.75
N ALA A 736 17.14 48.57 -3.66
CA ALA A 736 16.18 47.53 -3.35
C ALA A 736 15.11 47.42 -4.46
N LEU A 737 14.68 48.56 -4.99
CA LEU A 737 13.74 48.63 -6.11
C LEU A 737 14.19 49.70 -7.10
N GLU A 738 14.51 49.30 -8.33
CA GLU A 738 14.76 50.17 -9.45
C GLU A 738 13.54 50.19 -10.38
N ALA A 739 13.00 51.37 -10.73
CA ALA A 739 11.89 51.51 -11.66
C ALA A 739 12.20 52.47 -12.79
N SER A 740 12.05 52.03 -14.05
CA SER A 740 12.40 52.80 -15.25
C SER A 740 11.26 52.81 -16.29
N SER A 741 10.00 52.63 -15.89
CA SER A 741 8.89 52.53 -16.82
C SER A 741 7.72 53.44 -16.48
N SER A 742 7.35 54.32 -17.41
CA SER A 742 6.12 55.13 -17.35
C SER A 742 4.81 54.34 -17.43
N LEU A 743 4.87 53.02 -17.63
CA LEU A 743 3.73 52.10 -17.67
C LEU A 743 3.59 51.27 -16.39
N PHE A 744 4.47 51.53 -15.42
CA PHE A 744 4.51 50.78 -14.17
C PHE A 744 4.23 51.68 -12.96
N ALA A 745 3.29 51.27 -12.09
CA ALA A 745 2.94 52.06 -10.91
C ALA A 745 3.57 51.48 -9.64
N LEU A 746 4.04 52.35 -8.78
CA LEU A 746 4.49 52.09 -7.42
C LEU A 746 3.49 52.69 -6.44
N ARG A 747 2.78 51.87 -5.69
CA ARG A 747 1.78 52.30 -4.70
C ARG A 747 1.92 51.46 -3.44
N ARG A 748 1.74 52.15 -2.29
CA ARG A 748 1.70 51.44 -0.99
C ARG A 748 2.85 50.41 -0.87
N THR A 749 4.04 50.81 -1.27
CA THR A 749 5.22 49.96 -1.32
C THR A 749 6.24 50.42 -0.27
N ARG A 750 6.64 49.46 0.56
CA ARG A 750 7.64 49.66 1.61
C ARG A 750 8.95 48.99 1.22
N VAL A 751 10.05 49.74 1.43
CA VAL A 751 11.41 49.20 1.33
C VAL A 751 12.08 49.41 2.69
N GLU A 752 12.65 48.35 3.24
CA GLU A 752 13.35 48.42 4.51
C GLU A 752 14.59 47.55 4.57
N LEU A 753 15.51 47.87 5.48
CA LEU A 753 16.66 47.00 5.79
C LEU A 753 17.45 46.62 4.53
N THR A 754 17.81 47.60 3.71
CA THR A 754 18.64 47.41 2.51
C THR A 754 20.07 47.88 2.70
N GLY A 755 21.05 47.22 2.08
CA GLY A 755 22.45 47.63 2.15
C GLY A 755 22.82 48.79 1.24
N PHE A 756 21.90 49.25 0.37
CA PHE A 756 22.14 50.34 -0.58
C PHE A 756 20.94 51.29 -0.61
N ASP A 757 20.58 51.89 -1.78
CA ASP A 757 19.41 52.78 -1.87
C ASP A 757 18.11 51.99 -1.73
N GLY A 758 17.09 52.62 -1.14
CA GLY A 758 15.76 51.98 -1.10
C GLY A 758 15.13 51.98 -2.48
N PHE A 759 14.67 53.08 -2.99
CA PHE A 759 14.13 53.22 -4.33
C PHE A 759 15.07 53.98 -5.24
N ALA A 760 15.22 53.56 -6.48
CA ALA A 760 15.79 54.36 -7.58
C ALA A 760 14.74 54.46 -8.68
N ILE A 761 14.11 55.62 -8.81
CA ILE A 761 13.00 55.84 -9.73
C ILE A 761 13.47 56.72 -10.87
N ALA A 762 13.58 56.15 -12.06
CA ALA A 762 13.87 56.87 -13.30
C ALA A 762 12.58 57.29 -14.01
N ASP A 763 11.55 56.44 -13.99
CA ASP A 763 10.24 56.74 -14.54
C ASP A 763 9.19 55.86 -13.89
N ALA A 764 7.96 56.34 -13.70
CA ALA A 764 6.85 55.56 -13.15
C ALA A 764 5.50 56.16 -13.58
N ALA A 765 4.49 55.30 -13.81
CA ALA A 765 3.12 55.73 -14.08
C ALA A 765 2.47 56.40 -12.85
N ALA A 766 2.85 55.96 -11.67
CA ALA A 766 2.49 56.57 -10.38
C ALA A 766 3.61 56.22 -9.39
N ALA A 767 3.93 57.14 -8.47
CA ALA A 767 4.86 56.93 -7.36
C ALA A 767 4.23 57.59 -6.12
N GLU A 768 3.49 56.79 -5.36
CA GLU A 768 2.68 57.29 -4.25
C GLU A 768 2.58 56.29 -3.10
N ASP A 769 2.47 56.84 -1.89
CA ASP A 769 2.35 56.06 -0.67
C ASP A 769 3.56 55.09 -0.49
N LEU A 770 4.78 55.61 -0.73
CA LEU A 770 6.02 54.83 -0.62
C LEU A 770 6.69 55.07 0.74
N GLU A 771 7.31 54.07 1.29
CA GLU A 771 8.08 54.12 2.48
C GLU A 771 9.50 53.56 2.28
N ALA A 772 10.51 54.29 2.68
CA ALA A 772 11.91 53.85 2.68
C ALA A 772 12.54 54.06 4.06
N THR A 773 12.95 52.97 4.70
CA THR A 773 13.54 53.05 6.04
C THR A 773 14.72 52.10 6.20
N LEU A 774 15.65 52.42 7.08
CA LEU A 774 16.81 51.59 7.39
C LEU A 774 17.62 51.23 6.14
N CYS A 775 17.70 52.11 5.16
CA CYS A 775 18.51 51.93 3.97
C CYS A 775 19.99 52.31 4.25
N GLY A 776 20.90 51.46 3.79
CA GLY A 776 22.36 51.67 3.98
C GLY A 776 22.92 52.89 3.24
N ARG A 777 22.14 53.48 2.31
CA ARG A 777 22.52 54.72 1.61
C ARG A 777 21.32 55.68 1.55
N HIS A 778 20.71 55.91 0.44
CA HIS A 778 19.59 56.86 0.30
C HIS A 778 18.24 56.12 0.38
N GLY A 779 17.21 56.85 0.85
CA GLY A 779 15.86 56.27 0.87
C GLY A 779 15.22 56.23 -0.51
N ILE A 780 14.89 57.37 -1.12
CA ILE A 780 14.26 57.45 -2.44
C ILE A 780 15.10 58.36 -3.32
N VAL A 781 15.58 57.81 -4.43
CA VAL A 781 16.42 58.52 -5.43
C VAL A 781 15.63 58.71 -6.70
N LEU A 782 15.44 59.94 -7.15
CA LEU A 782 14.95 60.28 -8.49
C LEU A 782 16.13 60.37 -9.43
N SER A 783 16.30 59.38 -10.32
CA SER A 783 17.54 59.21 -11.09
C SER A 783 17.49 59.77 -12.49
N SER A 784 16.28 59.81 -13.14
CA SER A 784 16.07 60.44 -14.46
C SER A 784 14.57 60.72 -14.64
N GLY A 785 14.17 61.28 -15.78
CA GLY A 785 12.76 61.48 -16.18
C GLY A 785 12.08 62.62 -15.41
N ASN A 786 10.75 62.58 -15.34
CA ASN A 786 9.88 63.52 -14.67
C ASN A 786 8.87 62.78 -13.77
N VAL A 787 9.26 62.53 -12.56
CA VAL A 787 8.48 61.72 -11.59
C VAL A 787 7.77 62.63 -10.59
N ALA A 788 6.48 62.47 -10.43
CA ALA A 788 5.67 63.05 -9.36
C ALA A 788 5.53 62.05 -8.22
N LEU A 789 6.23 62.31 -7.11
CA LEU A 789 6.17 61.53 -5.90
C LEU A 789 5.22 62.14 -4.90
N ARG A 790 4.32 61.32 -4.30
CA ARG A 790 3.30 61.84 -3.38
C ARG A 790 3.19 60.97 -2.15
N ARG A 791 2.82 61.61 -1.04
CA ARG A 791 2.46 60.94 0.21
C ARG A 791 3.44 59.82 0.60
N SER A 792 4.72 60.16 0.62
CA SER A 792 5.77 59.16 0.85
C SER A 792 6.59 59.51 2.08
N THR A 793 7.09 58.51 2.79
CA THR A 793 7.92 58.65 3.96
C THR A 793 9.31 58.07 3.71
N SER A 794 10.34 58.84 3.99
CA SER A 794 11.72 58.36 3.93
C SER A 794 12.45 58.78 5.20
N ALA A 795 12.74 57.81 6.08
CA ALA A 795 13.29 58.06 7.40
C ALA A 795 14.27 56.98 7.86
N ALA A 796 15.14 57.32 8.80
CA ALA A 796 16.13 56.42 9.38
C ALA A 796 17.10 55.81 8.35
N ASN A 797 17.35 56.47 7.24
CA ASN A 797 18.31 56.01 6.23
C ASN A 797 19.71 56.61 6.51
N ALA A 798 20.77 55.85 6.19
CA ALA A 798 22.16 56.31 6.41
C ALA A 798 22.52 57.53 5.56
N GLY A 799 21.91 57.67 4.39
CA GLY A 799 22.13 58.79 3.47
C GLY A 799 20.97 59.79 3.46
N VAL A 800 20.62 60.30 2.30
CA VAL A 800 19.56 61.31 2.08
C VAL A 800 18.18 60.62 2.03
N GLY A 801 17.17 61.24 2.59
CA GLY A 801 15.79 60.75 2.51
C GLY A 801 15.26 60.73 1.07
N PHE A 802 15.16 61.91 0.45
CA PHE A 802 14.78 62.09 -0.95
C PHE A 802 15.93 62.79 -1.67
N LEU A 803 16.53 62.10 -2.62
CA LEU A 803 17.61 62.60 -3.44
C LEU A 803 17.17 62.76 -4.89
N ARG A 804 17.34 63.96 -5.45
CA ARG A 804 17.16 64.20 -6.88
C ARG A 804 18.50 64.42 -7.55
N LEU A 805 18.85 63.61 -8.52
CA LEU A 805 20.09 63.76 -9.27
C LEU A 805 20.05 64.99 -10.23
N GLY A 806 21.22 65.59 -10.51
CA GLY A 806 21.29 66.82 -11.31
C GLY A 806 20.68 66.63 -12.73
N GLY A 807 19.87 67.61 -13.16
CA GLY A 807 19.19 67.63 -14.47
C GLY A 807 17.85 66.90 -14.54
N VAL A 808 17.47 66.15 -13.49
CA VAL A 808 16.19 65.44 -13.39
C VAL A 808 15.08 66.43 -13.04
N GLN A 809 13.92 66.27 -13.69
CA GLN A 809 12.69 66.99 -13.32
C GLN A 809 11.90 66.05 -12.39
N GLY A 810 11.40 66.57 -11.25
CA GLY A 810 10.63 65.80 -10.33
C GLY A 810 10.03 66.64 -9.24
N ARG A 811 8.81 66.31 -8.79
CA ARG A 811 8.13 67.00 -7.68
C ARG A 811 7.81 66.02 -6.58
N VAL A 812 7.85 66.50 -5.36
CA VAL A 812 7.45 65.75 -4.17
C VAL A 812 6.37 66.53 -3.43
N ALA A 813 5.27 65.86 -3.12
CA ALA A 813 4.14 66.46 -2.39
C ALA A 813 3.71 65.55 -1.22
N SER A 814 3.20 66.21 -0.16
CA SER A 814 2.62 65.52 1.01
C SER A 814 3.55 64.45 1.61
N SER A 815 4.85 64.72 1.72
CA SER A 815 5.85 63.71 2.05
C SER A 815 6.74 64.07 3.25
N ILE A 816 7.25 63.06 3.95
CA ILE A 816 8.12 63.22 5.11
C ILE A 816 9.54 62.69 4.81
N GLY A 817 10.55 63.58 4.93
CA GLY A 817 11.97 63.22 4.77
C GLY A 817 12.76 63.62 6.02
N SER A 818 12.65 62.86 7.09
CA SER A 818 13.21 63.22 8.40
C SER A 818 14.08 62.10 8.99
N TRP A 819 14.96 62.43 9.92
CA TRP A 819 15.84 61.46 10.59
C TRP A 819 16.76 60.67 9.65
N ASN A 820 17.19 61.27 8.53
CA ASN A 820 18.14 60.68 7.60
C ASN A 820 19.55 61.27 7.78
N GLY A 821 20.59 60.47 7.68
CA GLY A 821 21.97 60.89 7.92
C GLY A 821 22.46 61.95 6.95
N GLY A 822 21.96 62.05 5.74
CA GLY A 822 22.33 63.01 4.69
C GLY A 822 21.34 64.17 4.46
N GLY A 823 20.29 64.28 5.29
CA GLY A 823 19.23 65.28 5.17
C GLY A 823 17.95 64.74 4.55
N GLY A 824 16.85 65.51 4.62
CA GLY A 824 15.54 65.13 4.16
C GLY A 824 15.36 65.18 2.64
N PHE A 825 15.50 66.36 2.04
CA PHE A 825 15.30 66.64 0.62
C PHE A 825 16.56 67.32 0.03
N VAL A 826 17.25 66.62 -0.85
CA VAL A 826 18.49 67.11 -1.48
C VAL A 826 18.37 67.16 -3.00
N GLY A 827 18.77 68.22 -3.63
CA GLY A 827 18.70 68.44 -5.07
C GLY A 827 17.34 68.99 -5.56
N PHE A 828 16.43 69.36 -4.66
CA PHE A 828 15.13 69.97 -4.95
C PHE A 828 15.17 71.49 -4.73
N SER A 829 14.45 72.29 -5.50
CA SER A 829 14.15 73.68 -5.22
C SER A 829 12.81 73.79 -4.45
N SER A 830 12.55 74.92 -3.84
CA SER A 830 11.29 75.22 -3.12
C SER A 830 10.05 75.10 -4.00
N ASN A 831 10.16 75.19 -5.32
CA ASN A 831 9.08 75.00 -6.25
C ASN A 831 8.77 73.51 -6.58
N ASP A 832 9.71 72.64 -6.27
CA ASP A 832 9.61 71.21 -6.52
C ASP A 832 8.98 70.48 -5.33
N LEU A 833 8.91 71.15 -4.14
CA LEU A 833 8.37 70.58 -2.91
C LEU A 833 7.04 71.23 -2.54
N ARG A 834 6.08 70.48 -2.07
CA ARG A 834 4.79 70.97 -1.60
C ARG A 834 4.30 70.14 -0.41
N TYR A 835 3.97 70.83 0.69
CA TYR A 835 3.45 70.16 1.89
C TYR A 835 4.34 68.99 2.33
N CYS A 836 5.63 69.25 2.47
CA CYS A 836 6.64 68.26 2.88
C CYS A 836 7.21 68.62 4.24
N ASN A 837 7.60 67.62 5.05
CA ASN A 837 8.27 67.82 6.32
C ASN A 837 9.68 67.21 6.29
N GLY A 838 10.69 68.00 6.65
CA GLY A 838 12.09 67.60 6.78
C GLY A 838 13.06 68.63 6.23
N SER A 839 14.38 68.45 6.50
CA SER A 839 15.39 69.34 6.08
C SER A 839 15.43 69.53 4.56
N GLY A 840 15.39 70.77 4.10
CA GLY A 840 15.25 71.16 2.71
C GLY A 840 13.83 71.45 2.24
N ALA A 841 12.81 71.24 3.07
CA ALA A 841 11.41 71.54 2.76
C ALA A 841 11.00 72.96 3.15
N LEU A 842 11.74 73.62 4.09
CA LEU A 842 11.46 74.95 4.50
C LEU A 842 11.55 75.96 3.31
N GLY A 843 10.54 76.88 3.23
CA GLY A 843 10.41 77.83 2.14
C GLY A 843 9.64 77.34 0.94
N SER A 844 9.26 76.08 0.90
CA SER A 844 8.28 75.55 -0.04
C SER A 844 6.86 75.79 0.45
N VAL A 845 5.84 75.63 -0.44
CA VAL A 845 4.43 75.75 -0.07
C VAL A 845 4.02 74.72 0.94
N GLY A 846 3.63 75.09 2.16
CA GLY A 846 3.23 74.13 3.23
C GLY A 846 4.37 73.30 3.81
N GLY A 847 5.66 73.72 3.54
CA GLY A 847 6.84 72.98 3.99
C GLY A 847 7.14 73.14 5.47
N LEU A 848 7.47 72.05 6.15
CA LEU A 848 7.90 72.01 7.57
C LEU A 848 9.33 71.45 7.69
N ASP A 849 9.94 71.70 8.79
CA ASP A 849 11.20 71.00 9.20
C ASP A 849 11.11 70.77 10.73
N GLU A 850 10.16 69.93 11.09
CA GLU A 850 9.82 69.57 12.46
C GLU A 850 9.94 68.07 12.69
N ASP A 851 10.07 67.65 13.95
CA ASP A 851 10.05 66.19 14.26
C ASP A 851 8.69 65.61 13.94
N PRO A 852 8.60 64.65 13.02
CA PRO A 852 7.34 63.99 12.64
C PRO A 852 6.71 63.19 13.80
N LEU A 853 7.41 62.92 14.86
CA LEU A 853 6.96 62.11 16.00
C LEU A 853 6.50 60.73 15.57
N PHE A 854 7.38 59.93 14.97
CA PHE A 854 7.08 58.56 14.63
C PHE A 854 6.93 57.71 15.88
N LEU A 855 6.06 56.67 15.83
CA LEU A 855 5.74 55.80 16.97
C LEU A 855 6.95 55.00 17.46
N ASP A 856 7.75 54.40 16.56
CA ASP A 856 8.98 53.69 16.91
C ASP A 856 9.97 53.73 15.75
N LEU A 857 10.62 54.85 15.61
CA LEU A 857 11.63 55.09 14.58
C LEU A 857 12.77 54.05 14.62
N ALA A 858 13.14 53.58 15.82
CA ALA A 858 14.28 52.66 15.98
C ALA A 858 14.00 51.28 15.37
N ASN A 859 12.77 50.85 15.39
CA ASN A 859 12.32 49.59 14.79
C ASN A 859 11.65 49.77 13.41
N GLY A 860 11.69 51.00 12.86
CA GLY A 860 11.15 51.29 11.54
C GLY A 860 9.63 51.44 11.48
N ASP A 861 8.96 51.68 12.61
CA ASP A 861 7.54 52.05 12.66
C ASP A 861 7.39 53.57 12.45
N LEU A 862 7.06 53.90 11.21
CA LEU A 862 6.96 55.31 10.77
C LEU A 862 5.52 55.83 10.81
N ARG A 863 4.63 55.18 11.53
CA ARG A 863 3.30 55.72 11.81
C ARG A 863 3.40 56.99 12.66
N LEU A 864 2.45 57.91 12.45
CA LEU A 864 2.49 59.18 13.13
C LEU A 864 1.91 59.09 14.53
N HIS A 865 2.53 59.76 15.49
CA HIS A 865 1.99 59.92 16.83
C HIS A 865 0.78 60.88 16.80
N PRO A 866 -0.23 60.76 17.68
CA PRO A 866 -1.37 61.67 17.72
C PRO A 866 -1.06 63.17 17.86
N TYR A 867 0.13 63.54 18.24
CA TYR A 867 0.60 64.93 18.35
C TYR A 867 1.60 65.31 17.24
N SER A 868 1.63 64.57 16.18
CA SER A 868 2.53 64.81 15.06
C SER A 868 2.18 66.15 14.36
N PRO A 869 3.18 66.98 14.04
CA PRO A 869 2.95 68.20 13.23
C PRO A 869 2.57 67.90 11.78
N CYS A 870 2.60 66.61 11.38
CA CYS A 870 2.32 66.16 10.03
C CYS A 870 0.86 65.74 9.80
N LEU A 871 0.04 65.68 10.90
CA LEU A 871 -1.38 65.36 10.80
C LEU A 871 -2.17 66.45 10.08
N ASP A 872 -3.05 66.04 9.15
CA ASP A 872 -3.93 66.93 8.38
C ASP A 872 -3.21 68.06 7.64
N ARG A 873 -1.91 67.83 7.34
CA ARG A 873 -1.01 68.88 6.74
C ARG A 873 -0.56 68.54 5.31
N GLY A 874 -1.15 67.51 4.67
CA GLY A 874 -0.90 67.23 3.27
C GLY A 874 -1.48 68.27 2.31
N GLU A 875 -1.17 68.16 1.00
CA GLU A 875 -1.62 69.13 0.00
C GLU A 875 -3.18 69.19 -0.12
N PRO A 876 -3.79 70.32 0.18
CA PRO A 876 -5.27 70.43 0.19
C PRO A 876 -5.97 70.14 -1.10
N SER A 877 -5.26 70.20 -2.24
CA SER A 877 -5.79 69.87 -3.54
C SER A 877 -5.83 68.33 -3.81
N GLU A 878 -5.19 67.57 -2.93
CA GLU A 878 -5.24 66.08 -2.99
C GLU A 878 -6.43 65.61 -2.20
N ALA A 879 -7.31 64.87 -2.85
CA ALA A 879 -8.40 64.18 -2.23
C ALA A 879 -8.41 62.71 -2.73
N PRO A 880 -7.42 61.92 -2.32
CA PRO A 880 -7.32 60.55 -2.82
C PRO A 880 -8.47 59.68 -2.29
N THR A 881 -9.06 58.89 -3.13
CA THR A 881 -10.07 57.91 -2.78
C THR A 881 -9.47 56.57 -2.37
N GLY A 882 -8.15 56.47 -2.27
CA GLY A 882 -7.39 55.23 -1.98
C GLY A 882 -7.12 55.00 -0.50
N LEU A 883 -6.38 53.94 -0.27
CA LEU A 883 -5.91 53.55 1.05
C LEU A 883 -4.47 54.01 1.24
N ASP A 884 -4.04 54.17 2.47
CA ASP A 884 -2.67 54.40 2.84
C ASP A 884 -1.80 53.10 2.75
N LEU A 885 -0.54 53.20 3.19
CA LEU A 885 0.38 52.07 3.18
C LEU A 885 -0.12 50.88 3.99
N LEU A 886 -0.87 51.11 5.05
CA LEU A 886 -1.38 50.08 5.94
C LEU A 886 -2.83 49.64 5.64
N GLY A 887 -3.49 50.33 4.68
CA GLY A 887 -4.85 50.02 4.30
C GLY A 887 -5.92 50.89 4.95
N PHE A 888 -5.54 52.00 5.61
CA PHE A 888 -6.49 53.00 6.10
C PHE A 888 -6.96 53.92 4.98
N PRO A 889 -8.18 54.43 5.07
CA PRO A 889 -8.64 55.50 4.17
C PRO A 889 -7.74 56.71 4.26
N ARG A 890 -7.39 57.31 3.13
CA ARG A 890 -6.48 58.43 3.04
C ARG A 890 -7.08 59.80 3.41
N PHE A 891 -8.33 59.85 3.72
CA PHE A 891 -9.00 61.14 3.96
C PHE A 891 -9.75 61.06 5.27
N LEU A 892 -8.98 61.26 6.35
CA LEU A 892 -9.47 61.20 7.73
C LEU A 892 -9.36 62.60 8.37
N ASP A 893 -9.82 62.75 9.58
CA ASP A 893 -9.70 63.93 10.44
C ASP A 893 -8.75 63.51 11.58
N GLY A 894 -7.46 63.58 11.31
CA GLY A 894 -6.38 63.07 12.18
C GLY A 894 -6.14 63.94 13.40
N ASP A 895 -6.40 65.25 13.34
CA ASP A 895 -6.21 66.19 14.44
C ASP A 895 -7.51 66.56 15.14
N LEU A 896 -8.64 66.04 14.67
CA LEU A 896 -10.00 66.20 15.19
C LEU A 896 -10.47 67.68 15.17
N ASP A 897 -10.05 68.47 14.19
CA ASP A 897 -10.52 69.84 14.00
C ASP A 897 -11.86 69.96 13.28
N GLY A 898 -12.39 68.82 12.82
CA GLY A 898 -13.67 68.71 12.11
C GLY A 898 -13.50 68.80 10.57
N VAL A 899 -12.27 68.85 10.08
CA VAL A 899 -11.98 68.97 8.64
C VAL A 899 -11.12 67.81 8.17
N GLN A 900 -11.64 66.92 7.40
CA GLN A 900 -10.89 65.82 6.82
C GLN A 900 -9.83 66.35 5.84
N ARG A 901 -8.56 65.96 6.05
CA ARG A 901 -7.43 66.20 5.18
C ARG A 901 -6.56 64.95 5.16
N ILE A 902 -5.59 64.92 4.27
CA ILE A 902 -4.57 63.88 4.26
C ILE A 902 -3.42 64.29 5.18
N ASP A 903 -2.79 63.30 5.77
CA ASP A 903 -1.54 63.43 6.47
C ASP A 903 -0.37 63.61 5.50
N MET A 904 0.71 64.18 5.97
CA MET A 904 1.98 64.08 5.26
C MET A 904 2.55 62.68 5.48
N GLY A 905 3.13 62.09 4.43
CA GLY A 905 3.80 60.82 4.51
C GLY A 905 2.96 59.65 4.02
N ALA A 906 3.53 58.44 4.20
CA ALA A 906 2.96 57.17 3.67
C ALA A 906 1.81 56.62 4.52
N HIS A 907 1.66 57.11 5.74
CA HIS A 907 0.66 56.67 6.71
C HIS A 907 -0.39 57.77 6.95
N GLU A 908 -1.61 57.31 7.18
CA GLU A 908 -2.70 58.12 7.66
C GLU A 908 -2.94 57.82 9.13
N HIS A 909 -3.19 58.82 9.93
CA HIS A 909 -3.43 58.62 11.35
C HIS A 909 -4.92 58.33 11.60
N ASP A 910 -5.15 57.24 12.32
CA ASP A 910 -6.47 56.90 12.84
C ASP A 910 -6.51 57.26 14.34
N ASN A 911 -7.60 57.92 14.77
CA ASN A 911 -7.73 58.41 16.15
C ASN A 911 -7.96 57.29 17.18
N VAL A 912 -8.08 56.06 16.75
CA VAL A 912 -8.26 54.89 17.62
C VAL A 912 -7.06 53.94 17.48
N LEU A 913 -6.30 53.84 18.54
CA LEU A 913 -5.13 52.99 18.61
C LEU A 913 -5.37 51.82 19.60
N ALA A 914 -5.23 50.59 19.18
CA ALA A 914 -5.24 49.44 20.07
C ALA A 914 -3.89 48.69 20.02
N ALA A 915 -3.36 48.37 21.20
CA ALA A 915 -2.14 47.59 21.34
C ALA A 915 -2.32 46.43 22.31
N ILE A 916 -1.87 45.24 21.96
CA ILE A 916 -1.96 44.07 22.81
C ILE A 916 -0.56 43.76 23.37
N PHE A 917 -0.50 43.62 24.67
CA PHE A 917 0.71 43.29 25.42
C PHE A 917 0.47 42.03 26.25
N GLY A 918 1.47 41.18 26.41
CA GLY A 918 1.40 40.04 27.33
C GLY A 918 1.71 38.67 26.73
N ASP A 919 1.41 37.64 27.48
CA ASP A 919 1.71 36.24 27.12
C ASP A 919 0.48 35.56 26.52
N ALA A 920 0.58 35.14 25.25
CA ALA A 920 -0.47 34.52 24.49
C ALA A 920 -0.61 33.00 24.73
N ARG A 921 0.08 32.44 25.72
CA ARG A 921 -0.02 30.98 26.05
C ARG A 921 -1.20 30.69 26.95
N PRO A 922 -1.75 29.47 26.94
CA PRO A 922 -2.76 29.07 27.91
C PRO A 922 -2.31 29.31 29.35
N GLY A 923 -3.12 30.02 30.14
CA GLY A 923 -2.77 30.49 31.48
C GLY A 923 -2.03 31.82 31.56
N GLY A 924 -1.63 32.36 30.43
CA GLY A 924 -1.02 33.70 30.35
C GLY A 924 -2.04 34.84 30.51
N THR A 925 -1.56 36.05 30.59
CA THR A 925 -2.40 37.26 30.68
C THR A 925 -2.10 38.19 29.53
N LEU A 926 -3.15 38.58 28.79
CA LEU A 926 -3.07 39.60 27.76
C LEU A 926 -3.65 40.91 28.27
N THR A 927 -3.00 42.00 27.93
CA THR A 927 -3.46 43.32 28.23
C THR A 927 -3.70 44.06 26.93
N LEU A 928 -4.91 44.54 26.72
CA LEU A 928 -5.26 45.46 25.64
C LEU A 928 -5.23 46.88 26.17
N ALA A 929 -4.48 47.73 25.54
CA ALA A 929 -4.45 49.16 25.82
C ALA A 929 -4.99 49.92 24.63
N THR A 930 -5.85 50.87 24.89
CA THR A 930 -6.46 51.73 23.89
C THR A 930 -6.08 53.19 24.17
N PHE A 931 -5.84 53.92 23.10
CA PHE A 931 -5.52 55.36 23.16
C PHE A 931 -6.46 56.08 22.21
N SER A 932 -7.29 56.94 22.73
CA SER A 932 -8.17 57.81 21.91
C SER A 932 -8.13 59.22 22.39
N LEU A 933 -8.25 60.17 21.51
CA LEU A 933 -8.25 61.62 21.83
C LEU A 933 -9.67 62.16 21.84
N PRO A 934 -10.00 63.15 22.70
CA PRO A 934 -11.25 63.86 22.60
C PRO A 934 -11.48 64.45 21.19
N PRO A 935 -12.73 64.45 20.63
CA PRO A 935 -14.01 64.33 21.33
C PRO A 935 -14.70 62.95 21.33
N ILE A 936 -13.95 61.88 21.21
CA ILE A 936 -14.57 60.54 21.28
C ILE A 936 -15.11 60.32 22.71
N HIS A 937 -16.40 60.10 22.88
CA HIS A 937 -17.04 60.00 24.18
C HIS A 937 -17.23 58.55 24.66
N THR A 938 -17.25 57.58 23.75
CA THR A 938 -17.47 56.18 24.11
C THR A 938 -16.75 55.28 23.14
N VAL A 939 -15.92 54.37 23.68
CA VAL A 939 -15.22 53.34 22.93
C VAL A 939 -15.78 51.96 23.31
N PHE A 940 -16.08 51.15 22.35
CA PHE A 940 -16.47 49.74 22.55
C PHE A 940 -15.34 48.83 22.05
N LEU A 941 -15.01 47.84 22.87
CA LEU A 941 -14.07 46.80 22.54
C LEU A 941 -14.83 45.59 22.07
N ALA A 942 -14.56 45.13 20.87
CA ALA A 942 -15.10 43.89 20.34
C ALA A 942 -14.02 42.77 20.38
N ILE A 943 -14.29 41.70 21.09
CA ILE A 943 -13.42 40.52 21.19
C ILE A 943 -14.18 39.33 20.67
N GLY A 944 -13.65 38.65 19.69
CA GLY A 944 -14.19 37.44 19.09
C GLY A 944 -13.17 36.33 18.92
N ALA A 945 -13.60 35.07 18.91
CA ALA A 945 -12.77 33.91 18.62
C ALA A 945 -13.04 33.38 17.21
N GLY A 946 -12.01 33.11 16.46
CA GLY A 946 -12.07 32.47 15.13
C GLY A 946 -11.66 33.41 13.96
N SER A 947 -11.95 32.98 12.73
CA SER A 947 -11.59 33.74 11.54
C SER A 947 -12.43 34.99 11.38
N ALA A 948 -11.79 36.14 11.21
CA ALA A 948 -12.49 37.41 10.95
C ALA A 948 -13.02 37.47 9.52
N PHE A 949 -14.14 38.13 9.36
CA PHE A 949 -14.66 38.55 8.05
C PHE A 949 -15.08 40.03 8.14
N GLU A 950 -15.01 40.72 7.03
CA GLU A 950 -15.32 42.14 6.97
C GLU A 950 -16.82 42.35 6.93
N LEU A 951 -17.33 43.12 7.89
CA LEU A 951 -18.72 43.62 7.89
C LEU A 951 -18.69 45.16 7.74
N PRO A 952 -19.05 45.68 6.57
CA PRO A 952 -19.10 47.13 6.37
C PRO A 952 -20.15 47.79 7.29
N LEU A 953 -19.74 48.71 8.10
CA LEU A 953 -20.57 49.53 8.96
C LEU A 953 -20.57 50.97 8.47
N ALA A 954 -21.33 51.26 7.42
CA ALA A 954 -21.45 52.65 6.94
C ALA A 954 -22.30 53.50 7.93
N PRO A 955 -21.80 54.67 8.37
CA PRO A 955 -20.59 55.42 7.92
C PRO A 955 -19.31 55.07 8.71
N TYR A 956 -19.28 54.03 9.52
CA TYR A 956 -18.26 53.79 10.56
C TYR A 956 -17.08 52.90 10.11
N GLY A 957 -16.96 52.58 8.83
CA GLY A 957 -15.90 51.72 8.30
C GLY A 957 -16.28 50.25 8.28
N ALA A 958 -15.30 49.33 8.46
CA ALA A 958 -15.52 47.87 8.47
C ALA A 958 -15.38 47.30 9.88
N PHE A 959 -16.20 46.29 10.19
CA PHE A 959 -16.18 45.57 11.44
C PHE A 959 -15.84 44.09 11.15
N PHE A 960 -14.84 43.50 11.83
CA PHE A 960 -14.23 42.22 11.51
C PHE A 960 -14.54 41.05 12.47
N PRO A 961 -15.53 41.08 13.33
CA PRO A 961 -15.75 39.95 14.25
C PRO A 961 -16.19 38.69 13.53
N ASN A 962 -15.82 37.54 14.08
CA ASN A 962 -16.33 36.25 13.57
C ASN A 962 -17.79 36.05 13.94
N LEU A 963 -18.68 35.90 12.94
CA LEU A 963 -20.12 35.67 13.17
C LEU A 963 -20.43 34.32 13.82
N PHE A 964 -19.52 33.36 13.80
CA PHE A 964 -19.72 32.01 14.32
C PHE A 964 -19.10 31.81 15.73
N GLY A 965 -18.42 32.79 16.28
CA GLY A 965 -17.81 32.78 17.59
C GLY A 965 -18.54 33.69 18.62
N ALA A 966 -18.30 33.45 19.90
CA ALA A 966 -18.73 34.35 20.93
C ALA A 966 -17.91 35.66 20.91
N TYR A 967 -18.53 36.81 20.87
CA TYR A 967 -17.88 38.09 20.99
C TYR A 967 -18.58 38.92 22.09
N VAL A 968 -17.80 39.79 22.70
CA VAL A 968 -18.30 40.66 23.76
C VAL A 968 -17.99 42.09 23.39
N LEU A 969 -18.97 42.94 23.38
CA LEU A 969 -18.81 44.40 23.27
C LEU A 969 -18.73 44.98 24.68
N VAL A 970 -17.59 45.57 25.03
CA VAL A 970 -17.34 46.16 26.32
C VAL A 970 -17.30 47.67 26.16
N PRO A 971 -18.19 48.46 26.81
CA PRO A 971 -18.06 49.91 26.84
C PRO A 971 -16.75 50.31 27.52
N TRP A 972 -16.00 51.18 26.91
CA TRP A 972 -14.68 51.59 27.39
C TRP A 972 -14.60 53.09 27.59
N ALA A 973 -13.81 53.58 28.52
CA ALA A 973 -13.46 54.99 28.65
C ALA A 973 -12.56 55.43 27.48
N THR A 974 -12.49 56.74 27.22
CA THR A 974 -11.73 57.33 26.08
C THR A 974 -10.26 56.97 26.02
N SER A 975 -9.70 56.42 27.07
CA SER A 975 -8.38 55.77 27.09
C SER A 975 -8.28 54.81 28.26
N GLY A 976 -7.52 53.75 28.18
CA GLY A 976 -7.31 52.79 29.25
C GLY A 976 -6.70 51.47 28.82
N SER A 977 -6.67 50.52 29.74
CA SER A 977 -6.24 49.18 29.45
C SER A 977 -7.12 48.16 30.17
N VAL A 978 -7.34 47.03 29.56
CA VAL A 978 -8.00 45.89 30.19
C VAL A 978 -7.12 44.64 30.03
N SER A 979 -6.97 43.87 31.09
CA SER A 979 -6.25 42.63 31.09
C SER A 979 -7.23 41.49 31.26
N PHE A 980 -7.04 40.44 30.51
CA PHE A 980 -7.81 39.20 30.66
C PHE A 980 -6.88 37.99 30.65
N SER A 981 -7.21 37.00 31.45
CA SER A 981 -6.44 35.77 31.55
C SER A 981 -6.93 34.76 30.52
N ILE A 982 -6.00 34.05 29.88
CA ILE A 982 -6.28 32.97 28.94
C ILE A 982 -6.56 31.71 29.75
N PRO A 983 -7.72 31.05 29.59
CA PRO A 983 -8.01 29.82 30.33
C PRO A 983 -6.96 28.72 30.05
N LEU A 984 -6.58 27.97 31.09
CA LEU A 984 -5.65 26.85 30.98
C LEU A 984 -6.20 25.66 30.18
N GLU A 985 -7.51 25.64 29.94
CA GLU A 985 -8.21 24.52 29.28
C GLU A 985 -8.29 24.67 27.73
N ILE A 986 -7.59 25.63 27.14
CA ILE A 986 -7.52 25.76 25.68
C ILE A 986 -6.52 24.74 25.15
N PHE A 987 -7.04 23.64 24.61
CA PHE A 987 -6.23 22.51 24.05
C PHE A 987 -6.00 22.60 22.54
N THR A 988 -6.67 23.52 21.84
CA THR A 988 -6.52 23.73 20.40
C THR A 988 -6.18 25.19 20.13
N PRO A 989 -5.37 25.52 19.11
CA PRO A 989 -5.11 26.90 18.73
C PRO A 989 -6.43 27.62 18.42
N VAL A 990 -6.62 28.80 19.02
CA VAL A 990 -7.80 29.63 18.81
C VAL A 990 -7.33 31.01 18.34
N ASP A 991 -7.86 31.45 17.20
CA ASP A 991 -7.62 32.79 16.70
C ASP A 991 -8.55 33.77 17.41
N LEU A 992 -7.97 34.74 18.09
CA LEU A 992 -8.68 35.79 18.78
C LEU A 992 -8.62 37.07 17.94
N VAL A 993 -9.79 37.59 17.58
CA VAL A 993 -9.91 38.87 16.88
C VAL A 993 -10.33 39.93 17.84
N VAL A 994 -9.55 40.99 17.93
CA VAL A 994 -9.82 42.14 18.77
C VAL A 994 -9.95 43.39 17.90
N GLN A 995 -11.05 44.10 18.05
CA GLN A 995 -11.29 45.37 17.35
C GLN A 995 -11.91 46.40 18.29
N GLU A 996 -11.45 47.61 18.17
CA GLU A 996 -11.98 48.74 18.88
C GLU A 996 -12.88 49.57 17.97
N VAL A 997 -13.99 50.02 18.51
CA VAL A 997 -14.93 50.92 17.83
C VAL A 997 -15.14 52.13 18.72
N GLY A 998 -14.71 53.31 18.25
CA GLY A 998 -14.90 54.56 18.92
C GLY A 998 -16.05 55.40 18.33
N PHE A 999 -16.80 56.07 19.15
CA PHE A 999 -17.89 56.96 18.71
C PHE A 999 -17.66 58.37 19.24
N ALA A 1000 -17.67 59.35 18.34
CA ALA A 1000 -17.56 60.76 18.67
C ALA A 1000 -18.94 61.44 18.66
N GLY A 1001 -19.35 62.02 19.79
CA GLY A 1001 -20.66 62.67 19.91
C GLY A 1001 -21.83 61.71 20.07
N ALA A 1002 -23.08 62.14 19.92
CA ALA A 1002 -24.26 61.35 20.12
C ALA A 1002 -24.50 60.37 18.93
N PHE A 1003 -23.63 59.37 18.82
CA PHE A 1003 -23.72 58.29 17.80
C PHE A 1003 -23.63 58.76 16.33
N ASP A 1004 -23.03 59.94 16.08
CA ASP A 1004 -22.93 60.49 14.71
C ASP A 1004 -21.73 59.97 13.91
N ARG A 1005 -20.71 59.48 14.57
CA ARG A 1005 -19.50 59.00 13.92
C ARG A 1005 -18.83 57.88 14.74
N GLY A 1006 -18.39 56.83 14.09
CA GLY A 1006 -17.62 55.74 14.71
C GLY A 1006 -16.33 55.50 13.91
N ASN A 1007 -15.24 55.33 14.59
CA ASN A 1007 -13.97 54.91 14.03
C ASN A 1007 -13.69 53.47 14.48
N THR A 1008 -13.20 52.65 13.56
CA THR A 1008 -12.81 51.27 13.86
C THR A 1008 -11.30 51.13 13.76
N SER A 1009 -10.67 50.52 14.77
CA SER A 1009 -9.23 50.16 14.71
C SER A 1009 -8.99 49.00 13.72
N ASN A 1010 -7.77 48.81 13.30
CA ASN A 1010 -7.39 47.61 12.60
C ASN A 1010 -7.64 46.37 13.47
N PRO A 1011 -8.19 45.29 12.91
CA PRO A 1011 -8.31 44.06 13.65
C PRO A 1011 -6.91 43.50 13.95
N THR A 1012 -6.67 43.17 15.20
CA THR A 1012 -5.43 42.52 15.63
C THR A 1012 -5.70 41.01 15.79
N PHE A 1013 -4.98 40.20 15.05
CA PHE A 1013 -5.12 38.77 15.10
C PHE A 1013 -4.10 38.19 16.06
N LEU A 1014 -4.55 37.34 16.95
CA LEU A 1014 -3.75 36.62 17.91
C LEU A 1014 -4.14 35.14 17.95
N THR A 1015 -3.19 34.26 17.75
CA THR A 1015 -3.40 32.83 17.89
C THR A 1015 -2.88 32.38 19.25
N ILE A 1016 -3.75 31.79 20.06
CA ILE A 1016 -3.40 31.17 21.33
C ILE A 1016 -2.99 29.72 21.03
N ARG A 1017 -1.76 29.36 21.39
CA ARG A 1017 -1.16 28.03 21.13
C ARG A 1017 -0.98 27.22 22.39
#